data_47ce1073e661bfce8afe2bc753054df8
#
_entry.id   47ce1073e661bfce8afe2bc753054df8
#
_cell.length_a   1.000
_cell.length_b   1.000
_cell.length_c   1.000
_cell.angle_alpha   90.00
_cell.angle_beta   90.00
_cell.angle_gamma   90.00
#
_symmetry.space_group_name_H-M   'P 1'
#
loop_
_entity.id
_entity.type
_entity.pdbx_description
1 polymer ?
#
loop_
_entity_poly.entity_id
_entity_poly.type
_entity_poly.pdbx_seq_one_letter_code
_entity_poly.pdbx_strand_id
1 'polypeptide(L)'
;GDMLQDEKPEVDEEAFDNYLNAELMIDRGGEKVQARVTKRARTEDGVPIGHRNTNPLLDTREYECLLDDGATERYTANQIAENIYSQCDAEGLTHLVLSEIIDHRSDGSAIPIADGYVQSRGGNRVPKKTTRGWHLLCEWKDGASDWIQLKDLKDSNPVELAEYAVANRIQEEPAFKWWVGDTLRKRNRIISKLKKRYLRTTHKFGIRVPHSISEALQIDEDTKTDYWWKAISRELQKIRVAFEIDEAVTPDEIRSGFARGDYVGYQEIRCHWIFDVKMDLRRRARFVAGGHTTETPASMTYSSVVSRDSVRIAFLIAALNDLEILACDIGNAYLNAPCKERIWFVAGPEFGDRAGCPVKIVRALYGLKTSGAAWRNHLAATIREMGFEPTKADPDVWRRRASKANGFEYWELLLVYCDDILAVSHDPKPIIDHLNSVYEVKPDSIGPPTIYLGANIGRFMIPGDPSGREYWSMSGDNYVKEAVKNVKEMLAMEGQTLKGTKNPFPHTYRPELDTTEELDVELASRYQQLVGVLRWAIELGRLDIFLETSLLSQHLALPRAGHLAAVYHIFGYLSKHERSRLVFDASDPVLIDPNIFRDVDWTDLYGDVHEELPPDMPVPLGNPVNTACFVDANHAGNLVTRRSHTGILLFVQNAPITWYSKRQNTVEASTFGSEFVALRIAKDLIVALRYK
;
A
#
# COMPACT_ATOMS: atom_id res chain seq x y z
N GLY A 1 39.70 42.25 30.71
CA GLY A 1 39.05 42.21 29.42
C GLY A 1 38.54 40.79 29.14
N ASP A 2 37.36 40.46 29.68
CA ASP A 2 36.69 39.21 29.41
C ASP A 2 36.15 39.27 27.98
N MET A 3 36.73 38.45 27.12
CA MET A 3 36.14 38.16 25.82
C MET A 3 34.93 37.22 26.04
N LEU A 4 33.73 37.79 25.94
CA LEU A 4 32.51 37.02 25.75
C LEU A 4 32.71 36.11 24.54
N GLN A 5 32.78 34.82 24.79
CA GLN A 5 32.70 33.82 23.76
C GLN A 5 31.35 33.98 23.03
N ASP A 6 31.40 34.28 21.75
CA ASP A 6 30.25 34.25 20.84
C ASP A 6 29.68 32.82 20.84
N GLU A 7 28.70 32.52 21.68
CA GLU A 7 27.87 31.35 21.50
C GLU A 7 27.19 31.50 20.16
N LYS A 8 27.72 30.79 19.16
CA LYS A 8 26.98 30.54 17.91
C LYS A 8 25.63 29.96 18.33
N PRO A 9 24.50 30.48 17.81
CA PRO A 9 23.22 29.81 18.04
C PRO A 9 23.39 28.37 17.63
N GLU A 10 23.15 27.43 18.57
CA GLU A 10 23.07 26.00 18.27
C GLU A 10 22.01 25.84 17.15
N VAL A 11 22.48 25.74 15.95
CA VAL A 11 21.64 25.31 14.84
C VAL A 11 21.50 23.82 15.03
N ASP A 12 20.36 23.39 15.54
CA ASP A 12 20.02 21.99 15.63
C ASP A 12 19.99 21.43 14.21
N GLU A 13 21.11 20.85 13.78
CA GLU A 13 21.25 20.26 12.43
C GLU A 13 20.22 19.16 12.16
N GLU A 14 19.70 18.55 13.24
CA GLU A 14 18.64 17.56 13.15
C GLU A 14 17.26 18.18 12.91
N ALA A 15 17.04 19.45 13.22
CA ALA A 15 15.78 20.17 12.98
C ALA A 15 15.42 20.29 11.48
N PHE A 16 16.32 19.98 10.58
CA PHE A 16 16.13 19.98 9.13
C PHE A 16 16.24 18.58 8.52
N ASP A 17 16.18 17.54 9.35
CA ASP A 17 16.26 16.18 8.89
C ASP A 17 14.88 15.66 8.49
N ASN A 18 14.66 15.53 7.18
CA ASN A 18 13.36 15.19 6.58
C ASN A 18 12.93 13.74 6.83
N TYR A 19 13.80 12.91 7.41
CA TYR A 19 13.48 11.49 7.65
C TYR A 19 13.08 11.19 9.09
N LEU A 20 13.38 12.09 10.03
CA LEU A 20 12.94 11.89 11.41
C LEU A 20 11.40 11.86 11.49
N ASN A 21 10.90 10.86 12.19
CA ASN A 21 9.47 10.54 12.36
C ASN A 21 8.73 10.17 11.08
N ALA A 22 9.45 9.94 9.98
CA ALA A 22 8.86 9.31 8.82
C ALA A 22 8.37 7.90 9.17
N GLU A 23 7.17 7.57 8.74
CA GLU A 23 6.62 6.24 8.88
C GLU A 23 6.74 5.49 7.56
N LEU A 24 7.10 4.23 7.67
CA LEU A 24 7.48 3.40 6.55
C LEU A 24 6.78 2.06 6.66
N MET A 25 6.46 1.49 5.52
CA MET A 25 6.16 0.06 5.43
C MET A 25 7.42 -0.65 4.98
N ILE A 26 8.11 -1.29 5.92
CA ILE A 26 9.34 -2.02 5.65
C ILE A 26 9.00 -3.48 5.38
N ASP A 27 9.65 -4.05 4.39
CA ASP A 27 9.53 -5.47 4.09
C ASP A 27 10.50 -6.24 4.98
N ARG A 28 9.97 -7.04 5.90
CA ARG A 28 10.72 -7.90 6.81
C ARG A 28 10.28 -9.34 6.59
N GLY A 29 11.15 -10.13 5.97
CA GLY A 29 10.85 -11.54 5.71
C GLY A 29 9.67 -11.79 4.75
N GLY A 30 9.34 -10.83 3.87
CA GLY A 30 8.21 -10.92 2.94
C GLY A 30 6.89 -10.31 3.46
N GLU A 31 6.84 -9.92 4.73
CA GLU A 31 5.72 -9.16 5.30
C GLU A 31 6.06 -7.67 5.36
N LYS A 32 5.06 -6.84 5.12
CA LYS A 32 5.19 -5.39 5.29
C LYS A 32 4.91 -5.05 6.75
N VAL A 33 5.96 -4.68 7.46
CA VAL A 33 5.92 -4.26 8.86
C VAL A 33 5.96 -2.73 8.91
N GLN A 34 5.10 -2.14 9.70
CA GLN A 34 5.13 -0.71 9.93
C GLN A 34 6.35 -0.35 10.78
N ALA A 35 7.06 0.69 10.38
CA ALA A 35 8.21 1.20 11.10
C ALA A 35 8.17 2.72 11.15
N ARG A 36 8.61 3.29 12.26
CA ARG A 36 8.75 4.74 12.45
C ARG A 36 10.21 5.09 12.68
N VAL A 37 10.71 6.07 11.96
CA VAL A 37 12.06 6.62 12.16
C VAL A 37 12.07 7.42 13.44
N THR A 38 12.74 6.95 14.49
CA THR A 38 12.69 7.55 15.81
C THR A 38 13.81 8.56 16.05
N LYS A 39 15.02 8.26 15.63
CA LYS A 39 16.18 9.15 15.82
C LYS A 39 17.32 8.84 14.86
N ARG A 40 18.24 9.78 14.74
CA ARG A 40 19.53 9.58 14.09
C ARG A 40 20.35 8.53 14.84
N ALA A 41 20.88 7.54 14.13
CA ALA A 41 21.82 6.61 14.73
C ALA A 41 23.14 7.32 15.05
N ARG A 42 23.68 7.03 16.22
CA ARG A 42 24.93 7.61 16.73
C ARG A 42 25.88 6.53 17.18
N THR A 43 27.17 6.84 17.17
CA THR A 43 28.22 6.01 17.79
C THR A 43 28.09 6.06 19.31
N GLU A 44 28.83 5.24 20.03
CA GLU A 44 28.90 5.25 21.51
C GLU A 44 29.35 6.62 22.05
N ASP A 45 30.17 7.34 21.29
CA ASP A 45 30.63 8.70 21.63
C ASP A 45 29.62 9.80 21.27
N GLY A 46 28.41 9.44 20.83
CA GLY A 46 27.32 10.38 20.50
C GLY A 46 27.43 11.05 19.14
N VAL A 47 28.37 10.69 18.29
CA VAL A 47 28.56 11.26 16.92
C VAL A 47 27.55 10.64 15.96
N PRO A 48 26.81 11.47 15.15
CA PRO A 48 25.88 10.96 14.16
C PRO A 48 26.58 10.10 13.09
N ILE A 49 26.01 8.94 12.77
CA ILE A 49 26.57 8.02 11.77
C ILE A 49 26.18 8.48 10.36
N GLY A 50 27.17 8.55 9.47
CA GLY A 50 27.01 8.87 8.05
C GLY A 50 26.81 10.35 7.76
N HIS A 51 26.87 10.71 6.48
CA HIS A 51 26.85 12.09 6.00
C HIS A 51 25.66 12.35 5.08
N ARG A 52 25.11 13.56 5.16
CA ARG A 52 24.05 14.01 4.26
C ARG A 52 24.58 14.20 2.85
N ASN A 53 23.83 13.72 1.87
CA ASN A 53 24.08 14.00 0.47
C ASN A 53 22.76 14.35 -0.23
N THR A 54 22.83 15.26 -1.21
CA THR A 54 21.68 15.61 -2.06
C THR A 54 21.27 14.47 -2.98
N ASN A 55 22.22 13.58 -3.32
CA ASN A 55 21.92 12.32 -3.98
C ASN A 55 21.55 11.27 -2.92
N PRO A 56 20.29 10.76 -2.89
CA PRO A 56 19.86 9.78 -1.89
C PRO A 56 20.72 8.50 -1.85
N LEU A 57 21.33 8.11 -2.95
CA LEU A 57 22.23 6.94 -2.99
C LEU A 57 23.54 7.19 -2.23
N LEU A 58 23.98 8.43 -2.16
CA LEU A 58 25.19 8.85 -1.47
C LEU A 58 24.89 9.36 -0.06
N ASP A 59 23.62 9.42 0.32
CA ASP A 59 23.19 9.80 1.65
C ASP A 59 23.36 8.58 2.59
N THR A 60 24.44 8.59 3.33
CA THR A 60 24.84 7.48 4.22
C THR A 60 24.35 7.65 5.63
N ARG A 61 23.51 8.68 5.90
CA ARG A 61 22.92 8.86 7.23
C ARG A 61 22.17 7.61 7.66
N GLU A 62 22.36 7.20 8.90
CA GLU A 62 21.65 6.09 9.52
C GLU A 62 20.65 6.59 10.56
N TYR A 63 19.54 5.85 10.68
CA TYR A 63 18.44 6.14 11.59
C TYR A 63 18.04 4.88 12.33
N GLU A 64 17.62 5.03 13.57
CA GLU A 64 16.94 3.99 14.32
C GLU A 64 15.44 4.07 14.01
N CYS A 65 14.86 2.95 13.62
CA CYS A 65 13.44 2.80 13.32
C CYS A 65 12.81 1.84 14.31
N LEU A 66 11.72 2.26 14.93
CA LEU A 66 10.89 1.43 15.78
C LEU A 66 9.87 0.71 14.93
N LEU A 67 9.84 -0.61 15.02
CA LEU A 67 8.89 -1.47 14.34
C LEU A 67 7.63 -1.65 15.20
N ASP A 68 6.51 -2.08 14.58
CA ASP A 68 5.24 -2.35 15.26
C ASP A 68 5.30 -3.48 16.29
N ASP A 69 6.26 -4.41 16.14
CA ASP A 69 6.56 -5.45 17.13
C ASP A 69 7.38 -4.96 18.34
N GLY A 70 7.69 -3.66 18.38
CA GLY A 70 8.52 -3.04 19.43
C GLY A 70 10.03 -3.22 19.23
N ALA A 71 10.47 -3.90 18.17
CA ALA A 71 11.88 -4.01 17.85
C ALA A 71 12.43 -2.70 17.28
N THR A 72 13.72 -2.41 17.53
CA THR A 72 14.41 -1.26 16.95
C THR A 72 15.46 -1.75 15.97
N GLU A 73 15.38 -1.30 14.73
CA GLU A 73 16.35 -1.63 13.67
C GLU A 73 16.95 -0.37 13.07
N ARG A 74 18.14 -0.48 12.45
CA ARG A 74 18.82 0.65 11.80
C ARG A 74 18.64 0.59 10.30
N TYR A 75 18.24 1.74 9.73
CA TYR A 75 18.07 1.93 8.30
C TYR A 75 18.81 3.17 7.82
N THR A 76 19.32 3.13 6.62
CA THR A 76 19.98 4.28 6.01
C THR A 76 18.98 5.22 5.35
N ALA A 77 19.34 6.50 5.19
CA ALA A 77 18.51 7.53 4.57
C ALA A 77 17.93 7.09 3.20
N ASN A 78 18.72 6.42 2.39
CA ASN A 78 18.28 5.95 1.08
C ASN A 78 17.25 4.81 1.18
N GLN A 79 17.36 3.93 2.18
CA GLN A 79 16.35 2.88 2.42
C GLN A 79 15.04 3.47 2.92
N ILE A 80 15.13 4.45 3.80
CA ILE A 80 13.97 5.21 4.29
C ILE A 80 13.29 5.90 3.12
N ALA A 81 14.03 6.62 2.28
CA ALA A 81 13.49 7.27 1.09
C ALA A 81 12.82 6.27 0.14
N GLU A 82 13.45 5.14 -0.15
CA GLU A 82 12.87 4.08 -0.97
C GLU A 82 11.53 3.57 -0.41
N ASN A 83 11.45 3.34 0.89
CA ASN A 83 10.24 2.84 1.52
C ASN A 83 9.14 3.91 1.61
N ILE A 84 9.47 5.18 1.89
CA ILE A 84 8.51 6.29 1.83
C ILE A 84 7.85 6.38 0.44
N TYR A 85 8.64 6.28 -0.62
CA TYR A 85 8.13 6.36 -2.00
C TYR A 85 7.43 5.09 -2.47
N SER A 86 7.69 3.94 -1.85
CA SER A 86 7.00 2.68 -2.14
C SER A 86 5.63 2.54 -1.47
N GLN A 87 5.24 3.48 -0.63
CA GLN A 87 3.92 3.53 0.04
C GLN A 87 2.79 4.03 -0.86
N CYS A 88 3.04 4.27 -2.12
CA CYS A 88 1.97 4.50 -3.07
C CYS A 88 1.24 3.18 -3.33
N ASP A 89 -0.10 3.21 -3.24
CA ASP A 89 -0.91 2.10 -3.70
C ASP A 89 -0.83 1.92 -5.23
N ALA A 90 -1.43 0.87 -5.76
CA ALA A 90 -1.48 0.62 -7.20
C ALA A 90 -2.17 1.73 -8.01
N GLU A 91 -2.79 2.70 -7.33
CA GLU A 91 -3.48 3.86 -7.88
C GLU A 91 -2.64 5.16 -7.73
N GLY A 92 -1.45 5.09 -7.14
CA GLY A 92 -0.52 6.23 -6.95
C GLY A 92 -0.90 7.16 -5.79
N LEU A 93 -1.78 6.72 -4.89
CA LEU A 93 -2.18 7.48 -3.69
C LEU A 93 -1.20 7.18 -2.55
N THR A 94 -0.64 8.22 -1.95
CA THR A 94 0.18 8.11 -0.75
C THR A 94 -0.69 7.84 0.47
N HIS A 95 -0.38 6.82 1.24
CA HIS A 95 -0.98 6.60 2.54
C HIS A 95 -0.41 7.60 3.56
N LEU A 96 -1.24 8.54 3.99
CA LEU A 96 -0.94 9.35 5.17
C LEU A 96 -1.14 8.49 6.41
N VAL A 97 -0.15 8.42 7.27
CA VAL A 97 -0.16 7.51 8.43
C VAL A 97 -0.64 8.21 9.70
N LEU A 98 -0.40 9.52 9.85
CA LEU A 98 -1.00 10.32 10.92
C LEU A 98 -2.50 10.48 10.66
N SER A 99 -3.32 10.03 11.62
CA SER A 99 -4.77 10.22 11.56
C SER A 99 -5.16 11.59 12.05
N GLU A 100 -4.78 11.92 13.30
CA GLU A 100 -5.12 13.19 13.95
C GLU A 100 -4.17 13.51 15.09
N ILE A 101 -4.06 14.80 15.45
CA ILE A 101 -3.43 15.27 16.69
C ILE A 101 -4.57 15.53 17.68
N ILE A 102 -4.65 14.71 18.74
CA ILE A 102 -5.78 14.69 19.66
C ILE A 102 -5.61 15.72 20.78
N ASP A 103 -4.39 15.82 21.36
CA ASP A 103 -4.13 16.63 22.56
C ASP A 103 -2.70 17.15 22.56
N HIS A 104 -2.40 18.08 23.49
CA HIS A 104 -1.08 18.65 23.70
C HIS A 104 -0.80 18.89 25.17
N ARG A 105 0.45 18.81 25.55
CA ARG A 105 0.89 19.15 26.90
C ARG A 105 2.26 19.82 26.88
N SER A 106 2.51 20.69 27.85
CA SER A 106 3.84 21.20 28.13
C SER A 106 4.35 20.64 29.45
N ASP A 107 5.65 20.37 29.51
CA ASP A 107 6.35 19.99 30.74
C ASP A 107 7.10 21.19 31.37
N GLY A 108 7.72 20.99 32.52
CA GLY A 108 8.45 22.05 33.26
C GLY A 108 9.68 22.62 32.53
N SER A 109 10.06 22.05 31.37
CA SER A 109 11.16 22.57 30.55
C SER A 109 10.68 23.50 29.42
N ALA A 110 9.38 23.69 29.24
CA ALA A 110 8.81 24.62 28.28
C ALA A 110 9.18 26.06 28.62
N ILE A 111 9.56 26.85 27.62
CA ILE A 111 9.92 28.25 27.83
C ILE A 111 8.66 29.10 27.99
N PRO A 112 8.51 29.87 29.09
CA PRO A 112 7.36 30.74 29.26
C PRO A 112 7.30 31.86 28.20
N ILE A 113 6.12 32.37 27.89
CA ILE A 113 5.91 33.44 26.91
C ILE A 113 6.76 34.66 27.19
N ALA A 114 6.96 35.01 28.49
CA ALA A 114 7.80 36.13 28.91
C ALA A 114 9.25 36.02 28.42
N ASP A 115 9.78 34.80 28.37
CA ASP A 115 11.17 34.50 28.02
C ASP A 115 11.31 34.06 26.53
N GLY A 116 10.23 34.12 25.76
CA GLY A 116 10.14 33.62 24.40
C GLY A 116 10.85 34.47 23.33
N TYR A 117 11.61 35.51 23.71
CA TYR A 117 12.26 36.42 22.76
C TYR A 117 13.73 36.64 23.09
N VAL A 118 14.51 36.90 22.04
CA VAL A 118 15.92 37.32 22.13
C VAL A 118 16.12 38.60 21.31
N GLN A 119 17.12 39.41 21.72
CA GLN A 119 17.51 40.56 20.91
C GLN A 119 18.42 40.10 19.76
N SER A 120 18.09 40.51 18.55
CA SER A 120 18.96 40.29 17.40
C SER A 120 20.15 41.28 17.42
N ARG A 121 21.21 41.03 16.62
CA ARG A 121 22.35 41.93 16.45
C ARG A 121 21.96 43.34 16.00
N GLY A 122 20.77 43.52 15.41
CA GLY A 122 20.21 44.82 15.01
C GLY A 122 19.28 45.45 16.05
N GLY A 123 19.25 44.97 17.29
CA GLY A 123 18.42 45.49 18.37
C GLY A 123 16.94 45.11 18.32
N ASN A 124 16.51 44.40 17.32
CA ASN A 124 15.12 43.95 17.16
C ASN A 124 14.82 42.72 18.03
N ARG A 125 13.65 42.70 18.65
CA ARG A 125 13.15 41.58 19.44
C ARG A 125 12.63 40.49 18.52
N VAL A 126 13.26 39.30 18.49
CA VAL A 126 12.89 38.16 17.65
C VAL A 126 12.49 36.96 18.50
N PRO A 127 11.52 36.12 18.07
CA PRO A 127 11.15 34.91 18.80
C PRO A 127 12.33 33.93 18.91
N LYS A 128 12.47 33.32 20.08
CA LYS A 128 13.41 32.20 20.27
C LYS A 128 12.98 31.02 19.39
N LYS A 129 13.94 30.39 18.72
CA LYS A 129 13.71 29.14 17.99
C LYS A 129 13.84 27.97 18.96
N THR A 130 12.73 27.54 19.51
CA THR A 130 12.66 26.42 20.46
C THR A 130 11.44 25.56 20.18
N THR A 131 11.52 24.27 20.50
CA THR A 131 10.39 23.31 20.53
C THR A 131 10.34 22.60 21.89
N ARG A 132 11.22 23.01 22.82
CA ARG A 132 11.46 22.31 24.09
C ARG A 132 10.22 22.27 24.96
N GLY A 133 10.02 21.13 25.61
CA GLY A 133 9.03 20.94 26.66
C GLY A 133 7.61 20.75 26.19
N TRP A 134 7.35 20.56 24.89
CA TRP A 134 6.03 20.33 24.35
C TRP A 134 5.91 18.95 23.75
N HIS A 135 4.77 18.29 24.01
CA HIS A 135 4.40 16.97 23.47
C HIS A 135 2.98 17.02 22.93
N LEU A 136 2.72 16.31 21.84
CA LEU A 136 1.44 16.18 21.19
C LEU A 136 0.99 14.71 21.27
N LEU A 137 -0.27 14.47 21.62
CA LEU A 137 -0.88 13.16 21.53
C LEU A 137 -1.35 12.96 20.10
N CYS A 138 -0.71 12.07 19.39
CA CYS A 138 -1.02 11.75 18.00
C CYS A 138 -1.74 10.41 17.93
N GLU A 139 -2.83 10.34 17.18
CA GLU A 139 -3.48 9.12 16.80
C GLU A 139 -3.02 8.71 15.40
N TRP A 140 -2.64 7.47 15.26
CA TRP A 140 -2.20 6.87 14.01
C TRP A 140 -3.33 6.10 13.33
N LYS A 141 -3.23 5.85 12.03
CA LYS A 141 -4.28 5.14 11.29
C LYS A 141 -4.52 3.69 11.74
N ASP A 142 -3.58 3.11 12.47
CA ASP A 142 -3.72 1.81 13.11
C ASP A 142 -4.53 1.84 14.42
N GLY A 143 -4.91 3.05 14.88
CA GLY A 143 -5.66 3.27 16.12
C GLY A 143 -4.78 3.39 17.37
N ALA A 144 -3.46 3.29 17.24
CA ALA A 144 -2.54 3.56 18.34
C ALA A 144 -2.43 5.07 18.60
N SER A 145 -2.22 5.45 19.86
CA SER A 145 -2.03 6.87 20.24
C SER A 145 -0.77 7.00 21.07
N ASP A 146 0.11 7.93 20.69
CA ASP A 146 1.39 8.18 21.34
C ASP A 146 1.63 9.66 21.61
N TRP A 147 2.35 9.96 22.72
CA TRP A 147 2.85 11.28 23.03
C TRP A 147 4.16 11.56 22.30
N ILE A 148 4.11 12.38 21.27
CA ILE A 148 5.24 12.73 20.40
C ILE A 148 5.79 14.11 20.80
N GLN A 149 7.11 14.24 20.84
CA GLN A 149 7.73 15.55 21.07
C GLN A 149 7.40 16.51 19.93
N LEU A 150 7.13 17.78 20.28
CA LEU A 150 6.85 18.82 19.30
C LEU A 150 7.94 18.95 18.23
N LYS A 151 9.21 18.78 18.61
CA LYS A 151 10.33 18.81 17.69
C LYS A 151 10.12 17.83 16.54
N ASP A 152 9.75 16.63 16.88
CA ASP A 152 9.66 15.51 15.98
C ASP A 152 8.46 15.64 15.04
N LEU A 153 7.29 15.95 15.60
CA LEU A 153 6.07 16.13 14.81
C LEU A 153 6.14 17.36 13.89
N LYS A 154 6.85 18.43 14.32
CA LYS A 154 7.06 19.63 13.49
C LYS A 154 7.80 19.29 12.18
N ASP A 155 8.71 18.33 12.21
CA ASP A 155 9.54 17.99 11.07
C ASP A 155 8.86 16.98 10.14
N SER A 156 8.00 16.09 10.68
CA SER A 156 7.23 15.13 9.88
C SER A 156 5.93 15.71 9.30
N ASN A 157 5.13 16.37 10.12
CA ASN A 157 3.78 16.86 9.82
C ASN A 157 3.60 18.36 10.14
N PRO A 158 4.46 19.26 9.58
CA PRO A 158 4.48 20.67 9.98
C PRO A 158 3.19 21.41 9.67
N VAL A 159 2.46 21.04 8.62
CA VAL A 159 1.24 21.72 8.20
C VAL A 159 0.08 21.36 9.13
N GLU A 160 -0.14 20.08 9.35
CA GLU A 160 -1.18 19.54 10.23
C GLU A 160 -0.96 20.07 11.66
N LEU A 161 0.29 20.05 12.11
CA LEU A 161 0.65 20.58 13.42
C LEU A 161 0.46 22.11 13.53
N ALA A 162 0.77 22.87 12.49
CA ALA A 162 0.54 24.30 12.46
C ALA A 162 -0.96 24.63 12.49
N GLU A 163 -1.77 23.87 11.79
CA GLU A 163 -3.25 23.99 11.81
C GLU A 163 -3.81 23.66 13.19
N TYR A 164 -3.34 22.56 13.79
CA TYR A 164 -3.68 22.17 15.14
C TYR A 164 -3.32 23.28 16.16
N ALA A 165 -2.11 23.85 16.06
CA ALA A 165 -1.67 24.92 16.95
C ALA A 165 -2.55 26.16 16.87
N VAL A 166 -3.05 26.52 15.67
CA VAL A 166 -3.98 27.64 15.50
C VAL A 166 -5.37 27.30 16.02
N ALA A 167 -5.87 26.10 15.73
CA ALA A 167 -7.18 25.64 16.20
C ALA A 167 -7.26 25.62 17.73
N ASN A 168 -6.17 25.22 18.39
CA ASN A 168 -6.08 25.14 19.85
C ASN A 168 -5.50 26.38 20.51
N ARG A 169 -5.26 27.47 19.77
CA ARG A 169 -4.78 28.79 20.24
C ARG A 169 -3.42 28.75 20.98
N ILE A 170 -2.56 27.79 20.63
CA ILE A 170 -1.21 27.66 21.18
C ILE A 170 -0.12 28.22 20.23
N GLN A 171 -0.51 28.79 19.08
CA GLN A 171 0.44 29.38 18.12
C GLN A 171 1.26 30.55 18.67
N GLU A 172 0.83 31.19 19.78
CA GLU A 172 1.55 32.28 20.41
C GLU A 172 2.62 31.82 21.39
N GLU A 173 2.61 30.54 21.77
CA GLU A 173 3.62 29.97 22.66
C GLU A 173 5.01 29.99 21.99
N PRO A 174 6.09 30.21 22.76
CA PRO A 174 7.45 30.31 22.19
C PRO A 174 7.85 29.12 21.31
N ALA A 175 7.37 27.93 21.67
CA ALA A 175 7.65 26.71 20.92
C ALA A 175 7.01 26.66 19.50
N PHE A 176 5.98 27.47 19.27
CA PHE A 176 5.20 27.48 18.01
C PHE A 176 5.38 28.78 17.23
N LYS A 177 5.50 29.91 17.92
CA LYS A 177 5.42 31.26 17.32
C LYS A 177 6.41 31.53 16.20
N TRP A 178 7.61 31.00 16.30
CA TRP A 178 8.68 31.28 15.34
C TRP A 178 8.53 30.57 13.99
N TRP A 179 7.68 29.58 13.89
CA TRP A 179 7.56 28.75 12.68
C TRP A 179 6.12 28.56 12.17
N VAL A 180 5.08 28.53 13.03
CA VAL A 180 3.69 28.26 12.64
C VAL A 180 3.20 29.23 11.58
N GLY A 181 3.35 30.53 11.77
CA GLY A 181 2.91 31.55 10.82
C GLY A 181 3.62 31.45 9.46
N ASP A 182 4.89 31.05 9.44
CA ASP A 182 5.67 30.87 8.23
C ASP A 182 5.24 29.58 7.48
N THR A 183 5.00 28.51 8.24
CA THR A 183 4.49 27.24 7.69
C THR A 183 3.13 27.43 7.05
N LEU A 184 2.19 28.14 7.70
CA LEU A 184 0.87 28.38 7.14
C LEU A 184 0.90 29.31 5.92
N ARG A 185 1.81 30.29 5.88
CA ARG A 185 2.05 31.10 4.66
C ARG A 185 2.60 30.27 3.50
N LYS A 186 3.54 29.37 3.79
CA LYS A 186 4.11 28.42 2.81
C LYS A 186 3.08 27.37 2.40
N ARG A 187 2.19 26.95 3.30
CA ARG A 187 1.08 26.03 3.02
C ARG A 187 0.28 26.47 1.81
N ASN A 188 -0.22 27.71 1.79
CA ASN A 188 -0.99 28.21 0.66
C ASN A 188 -0.20 28.18 -0.65
N ARG A 189 1.12 28.35 -0.57
CA ARG A 189 2.04 28.23 -1.68
C ARG A 189 2.31 26.76 -2.06
N ILE A 190 2.41 25.89 -1.08
CA ILE A 190 2.57 24.44 -1.26
C ILE A 190 1.27 23.84 -1.78
N ILE A 191 0.12 24.17 -1.18
CA ILE A 191 -1.21 23.75 -1.65
C ILE A 191 -1.50 24.33 -3.04
N SER A 192 -1.12 25.59 -3.31
CA SER A 192 -1.25 26.18 -4.64
C SER A 192 -0.33 25.54 -5.67
N LYS A 193 0.87 25.11 -5.27
CA LYS A 193 1.77 24.31 -6.12
C LYS A 193 1.27 22.88 -6.28
N LEU A 194 0.76 22.26 -5.22
CA LEU A 194 0.13 20.94 -5.27
C LEU A 194 -1.16 20.97 -6.08
N LYS A 195 -2.02 21.99 -5.92
CA LYS A 195 -3.21 22.20 -6.76
C LYS A 195 -2.83 22.42 -8.23
N LYS A 196 -1.80 23.20 -8.52
CA LYS A 196 -1.27 23.36 -9.89
C LYS A 196 -0.64 22.07 -10.42
N ARG A 197 -0.09 21.22 -9.57
CA ARG A 197 0.43 19.90 -9.90
C ARG A 197 -0.70 18.89 -10.11
N TYR A 198 -1.74 18.90 -9.26
CA TYR A 198 -2.97 18.12 -9.44
C TYR A 198 -3.74 18.54 -10.71
N LEU A 199 -3.76 19.81 -11.03
CA LEU A 199 -4.31 20.33 -12.29
C LEU A 199 -3.49 19.94 -13.53
N ARG A 200 -2.22 19.48 -13.35
CA ARG A 200 -1.36 19.02 -14.46
C ARG A 200 -1.49 17.52 -14.72
N THR A 201 -1.92 16.70 -13.76
CA THR A 201 -2.30 15.29 -13.99
C THR A 201 -3.72 15.19 -14.56
N THR A 202 -4.04 16.03 -15.54
CA THR A 202 -5.37 16.09 -16.13
C THR A 202 -5.67 14.94 -17.09
N HIS A 203 -4.68 14.09 -17.39
CA HIS A 203 -4.85 13.01 -18.36
C HIS A 203 -4.33 11.69 -17.79
N LYS A 204 -5.15 10.65 -17.92
CA LYS A 204 -4.76 9.26 -17.65
C LYS A 204 -5.01 8.45 -18.91
N PHE A 205 -3.98 7.78 -19.41
CA PHE A 205 -4.02 7.07 -20.70
C PHE A 205 -4.47 7.95 -21.88
N GLY A 206 -4.01 9.21 -21.92
CA GLY A 206 -4.40 10.19 -22.94
C GLY A 206 -5.81 10.76 -22.82
N ILE A 207 -6.57 10.36 -21.80
CA ILE A 207 -7.93 10.83 -21.55
C ILE A 207 -7.92 11.86 -20.43
N ARG A 208 -8.55 12.99 -20.69
CA ARG A 208 -8.71 14.04 -19.67
C ARG A 208 -9.62 13.54 -18.54
N VAL A 209 -9.12 13.61 -17.30
CA VAL A 209 -9.83 13.22 -16.08
C VAL A 209 -10.38 14.46 -15.40
N PRO A 210 -11.70 14.60 -15.23
CA PRO A 210 -12.28 15.76 -14.57
C PRO A 210 -12.08 15.76 -13.06
N HIS A 211 -12.11 16.93 -12.46
CA HIS A 211 -12.05 17.13 -11.00
C HIS A 211 -13.38 17.54 -10.38
N SER A 212 -14.38 17.79 -11.21
CA SER A 212 -15.73 18.15 -10.79
C SER A 212 -16.76 17.67 -11.81
N ILE A 213 -18.02 17.61 -11.38
CA ILE A 213 -19.14 17.28 -12.29
C ILE A 213 -19.21 18.28 -13.43
N SER A 214 -19.13 19.58 -13.14
CA SER A 214 -19.18 20.62 -14.18
C SER A 214 -18.06 20.45 -15.21
N GLU A 215 -16.85 20.11 -14.78
CA GLU A 215 -15.76 19.82 -15.70
C GLU A 215 -16.01 18.51 -16.49
N ALA A 216 -16.58 17.49 -15.85
CA ALA A 216 -16.92 16.22 -16.51
C ALA A 216 -17.94 16.45 -17.64
N LEU A 217 -18.98 17.23 -17.38
CA LEU A 217 -19.98 17.58 -18.37
C LEU A 217 -19.41 18.48 -19.49
N GLN A 218 -18.53 19.41 -19.15
CA GLN A 218 -17.84 20.24 -20.14
C GLN A 218 -16.95 19.40 -21.06
N ILE A 219 -16.23 18.41 -20.52
CA ILE A 219 -15.42 17.48 -21.33
C ILE A 219 -16.32 16.67 -22.27
N ASP A 220 -17.46 16.18 -21.80
CA ASP A 220 -18.41 15.43 -22.64
C ASP A 220 -18.97 16.33 -23.76
N GLU A 221 -19.28 17.60 -23.47
CA GLU A 221 -19.73 18.59 -24.46
C GLU A 221 -18.63 18.88 -25.49
N ASP A 222 -17.40 19.17 -25.05
CA ASP A 222 -16.25 19.49 -25.91
C ASP A 222 -15.90 18.32 -26.83
N THR A 223 -16.01 17.09 -26.32
CA THR A 223 -15.70 15.87 -27.08
C THR A 223 -16.89 15.28 -27.82
N LYS A 224 -18.08 15.87 -27.66
CA LYS A 224 -19.38 15.37 -28.19
C LYS A 224 -19.64 13.92 -27.78
N THR A 225 -19.35 13.60 -26.52
CA THR A 225 -19.58 12.31 -25.89
C THR A 225 -20.44 12.45 -24.65
N ASP A 226 -20.84 11.33 -24.06
CA ASP A 226 -21.60 11.27 -22.81
C ASP A 226 -20.98 10.28 -21.80
N TYR A 227 -19.69 10.02 -21.97
CA TYR A 227 -19.01 8.95 -21.22
C TYR A 227 -18.91 9.25 -19.73
N TRP A 228 -18.61 10.50 -19.36
CA TRP A 228 -18.54 10.92 -17.96
C TRP A 228 -19.93 11.01 -17.34
N TRP A 229 -20.90 11.56 -18.08
CA TRP A 229 -22.29 11.59 -17.62
C TRP A 229 -22.85 10.19 -17.36
N LYS A 230 -22.61 9.24 -18.25
CA LYS A 230 -22.98 7.85 -18.06
C LYS A 230 -22.30 7.21 -16.85
N ALA A 231 -21.04 7.55 -16.57
CA ALA A 231 -20.33 7.07 -15.38
C ALA A 231 -20.94 7.63 -14.10
N ILE A 232 -21.24 8.94 -14.06
CA ILE A 232 -21.90 9.61 -12.93
C ILE A 232 -23.29 9.03 -12.69
N SER A 233 -24.12 8.95 -13.71
CA SER A 233 -25.51 8.48 -13.61
C SER A 233 -25.57 7.03 -13.13
N ARG A 234 -24.68 6.18 -13.62
CA ARG A 234 -24.57 4.78 -13.18
C ARG A 234 -24.17 4.67 -11.72
N GLU A 235 -23.24 5.50 -11.25
CA GLU A 235 -22.82 5.52 -9.85
C GLU A 235 -23.96 6.02 -8.94
N LEU A 236 -24.62 7.14 -9.29
CA LEU A 236 -25.76 7.65 -8.52
C LEU A 236 -26.89 6.63 -8.36
N GLN A 237 -27.21 5.91 -9.45
CA GLN A 237 -28.23 4.88 -9.40
C GLN A 237 -27.88 3.77 -8.39
N LYS A 238 -26.60 3.37 -8.33
CA LYS A 238 -26.12 2.34 -7.42
C LYS A 238 -26.18 2.78 -5.95
N ILE A 239 -25.68 3.99 -5.66
CA ILE A 239 -25.52 4.45 -4.27
C ILE A 239 -26.80 5.02 -3.68
N ARG A 240 -27.89 5.14 -4.47
CA ARG A 240 -29.17 5.69 -4.00
C ARG A 240 -29.71 5.00 -2.74
N VAL A 241 -29.45 3.71 -2.58
CA VAL A 241 -29.87 2.91 -1.42
C VAL A 241 -29.15 3.31 -0.12
N ALA A 242 -28.05 4.05 -0.22
CA ALA A 242 -27.27 4.51 0.92
C ALA A 242 -27.81 5.82 1.52
N PHE A 243 -28.83 6.42 0.94
CA PHE A 243 -29.27 7.77 1.27
C PHE A 243 -30.72 7.81 1.71
N GLU A 244 -30.96 8.54 2.78
CA GLU A 244 -32.26 9.06 3.18
C GLU A 244 -32.24 10.56 3.02
N ILE A 245 -33.01 11.07 2.04
CA ILE A 245 -33.12 12.50 1.72
C ILE A 245 -34.29 13.08 2.51
N ASP A 246 -34.02 14.12 3.26
CA ASP A 246 -35.01 14.80 4.07
C ASP A 246 -35.42 16.11 3.38
N GLU A 247 -36.61 16.14 2.80
CA GLU A 247 -37.18 17.31 2.12
C GLU A 247 -37.94 18.23 3.08
N ALA A 248 -38.16 17.79 4.34
CA ALA A 248 -38.94 18.55 5.33
C ALA A 248 -38.08 19.49 6.17
N VAL A 249 -36.74 19.33 6.15
CA VAL A 249 -35.80 20.08 6.99
C VAL A 249 -34.73 20.72 6.10
N THR A 250 -34.35 21.95 6.42
CA THR A 250 -33.24 22.60 5.73
C THR A 250 -31.89 22.37 6.43
N PRO A 251 -30.78 22.45 5.70
CA PRO A 251 -29.45 22.35 6.31
C PRO A 251 -29.19 23.37 7.42
N ASP A 252 -29.73 24.58 7.28
CA ASP A 252 -29.56 25.66 8.27
C ASP A 252 -30.38 25.41 9.55
N GLU A 253 -31.52 24.77 9.45
CA GLU A 253 -32.27 24.31 10.62
C GLU A 253 -31.52 23.24 11.40
N ILE A 254 -30.84 22.32 10.71
CA ILE A 254 -30.00 21.30 11.34
C ILE A 254 -28.81 21.95 12.04
N ARG A 255 -28.08 22.84 11.37
CA ARG A 255 -26.91 23.55 11.91
C ARG A 255 -27.24 24.44 13.09
N SER A 256 -28.43 25.08 13.09
CA SER A 256 -28.89 25.92 14.21
C SER A 256 -29.45 25.14 15.39
N GLY A 257 -29.55 23.81 15.27
CA GLY A 257 -30.10 22.94 16.32
C GLY A 257 -31.63 22.98 16.44
N PHE A 258 -32.33 23.61 15.48
CA PHE A 258 -33.80 23.65 15.44
C PHE A 258 -34.43 22.32 15.03
N ALA A 259 -33.71 21.50 14.24
CA ALA A 259 -34.13 20.16 13.84
C ALA A 259 -34.01 19.20 15.04
N ARG A 260 -35.06 19.17 15.88
CA ARG A 260 -35.10 18.34 17.08
C ARG A 260 -35.37 16.88 16.73
N GLY A 261 -34.56 15.98 17.28
CA GLY A 261 -34.80 14.54 17.36
C GLY A 261 -33.98 13.73 16.34
N ASP A 262 -34.22 13.92 15.05
CA ASP A 262 -33.67 13.01 14.01
C ASP A 262 -32.23 13.25 13.63
N TYR A 263 -31.63 14.40 14.01
CA TYR A 263 -30.25 14.77 13.72
C TYR A 263 -29.38 14.91 14.97
N VAL A 264 -29.87 14.50 16.15
CA VAL A 264 -29.06 14.56 17.37
C VAL A 264 -27.88 13.59 17.26
N GLY A 265 -26.67 14.14 17.41
CA GLY A 265 -25.41 13.41 17.30
C GLY A 265 -25.01 13.09 15.84
N TYR A 266 -25.65 13.68 14.85
CA TYR A 266 -25.21 13.61 13.47
C TYR A 266 -24.17 14.68 13.17
N GLN A 267 -23.14 14.30 12.43
CA GLN A 267 -22.09 15.20 11.97
C GLN A 267 -22.26 15.53 10.49
N GLU A 268 -22.12 16.80 10.13
CA GLU A 268 -22.12 17.24 8.73
C GLU A 268 -20.76 16.90 8.08
N ILE A 269 -20.81 16.27 6.89
CA ILE A 269 -19.63 16.01 6.07
C ILE A 269 -19.79 16.61 4.68
N ARG A 270 -18.69 16.72 3.97
CA ARG A 270 -18.67 17.02 2.55
C ARG A 270 -18.46 15.75 1.76
N CYS A 271 -19.30 15.52 0.77
CA CYS A 271 -19.09 14.47 -0.22
C CYS A 271 -18.49 15.07 -1.50
N HIS A 272 -17.76 14.28 -2.25
CA HIS A 272 -17.15 14.72 -3.50
C HIS A 272 -17.07 13.55 -4.50
N TRP A 273 -16.83 13.90 -5.75
CA TRP A 273 -16.67 12.94 -6.81
C TRP A 273 -15.20 12.67 -7.07
N ILE A 274 -14.86 11.40 -7.26
CA ILE A 274 -13.55 10.95 -7.76
C ILE A 274 -13.78 10.36 -9.14
N PHE A 275 -13.03 10.87 -10.10
CA PHE A 275 -13.07 10.42 -11.47
C PHE A 275 -11.78 9.66 -11.79
N ASP A 276 -11.91 8.59 -12.57
CA ASP A 276 -10.80 7.76 -12.98
C ASP A 276 -11.04 7.17 -14.38
N VAL A 277 -9.96 6.75 -15.03
CA VAL A 277 -9.99 5.98 -16.27
C VAL A 277 -9.36 4.63 -16.01
N LYS A 278 -10.11 3.57 -16.26
CA LYS A 278 -9.56 2.21 -16.18
C LYS A 278 -8.60 1.93 -17.34
N MET A 279 -7.79 0.89 -17.24
CA MET A 279 -6.88 0.51 -18.32
C MET A 279 -7.57 0.18 -19.65
N ASP A 280 -8.82 -0.29 -19.60
CA ASP A 280 -9.68 -0.51 -20.78
C ASP A 280 -10.34 0.79 -21.29
N LEU A 281 -9.83 1.93 -20.85
CA LEU A 281 -10.27 3.29 -21.20
C LEU A 281 -11.70 3.62 -20.77
N ARG A 282 -12.38 2.77 -20.00
CA ARG A 282 -13.70 3.09 -19.43
C ARG A 282 -13.58 4.18 -18.38
N ARG A 283 -14.49 5.16 -18.47
CA ARG A 283 -14.62 6.22 -17.46
C ARG A 283 -15.28 5.64 -16.21
N ARG A 284 -14.75 6.02 -15.08
CA ARG A 284 -15.24 5.64 -13.76
C ARG A 284 -15.51 6.91 -12.95
N ALA A 285 -16.67 6.98 -12.34
CA ALA A 285 -16.98 7.98 -11.34
C ALA A 285 -17.32 7.28 -10.03
N ARG A 286 -16.88 7.82 -8.91
CA ARG A 286 -17.21 7.37 -7.56
C ARG A 286 -17.64 8.54 -6.71
N PHE A 287 -18.75 8.39 -6.03
CA PHE A 287 -19.18 9.32 -5.00
C PHE A 287 -18.56 8.94 -3.67
N VAL A 288 -17.82 9.85 -3.06
CA VAL A 288 -16.99 9.55 -1.90
C VAL A 288 -17.39 10.47 -0.75
N ALA A 289 -17.66 9.88 0.40
CA ALA A 289 -17.92 10.62 1.63
C ALA A 289 -16.59 11.14 2.23
N GLY A 290 -16.58 12.37 2.71
CA GLY A 290 -15.42 13.00 3.33
C GLY A 290 -15.18 12.52 4.77
N GLY A 291 -15.06 11.22 4.98
CA GLY A 291 -14.90 10.62 6.31
C GLY A 291 -13.64 11.05 7.06
N HIS A 292 -12.65 11.65 6.37
CA HIS A 292 -11.48 12.24 7.02
C HIS A 292 -11.81 13.41 7.96
N THR A 293 -12.99 14.02 7.83
CA THR A 293 -13.47 15.12 8.67
C THR A 293 -14.35 14.65 9.84
N THR A 294 -14.70 13.35 9.91
CA THR A 294 -15.52 12.80 11.00
C THR A 294 -14.65 12.49 12.21
N GLU A 295 -15.25 12.52 13.40
CA GLU A 295 -14.63 11.97 14.60
C GLU A 295 -14.22 10.52 14.35
N THR A 296 -13.11 10.09 14.96
CA THR A 296 -12.69 8.71 14.81
C THR A 296 -13.62 7.81 15.63
N PRO A 297 -14.36 6.90 14.99
CA PRO A 297 -15.28 6.05 15.74
C PRO A 297 -14.51 5.13 16.69
N ALA A 298 -15.08 4.83 17.84
CA ALA A 298 -14.53 3.85 18.77
C ALA A 298 -14.51 2.41 18.21
N SER A 299 -15.09 2.19 17.03
CA SER A 299 -15.12 0.91 16.34
C SER A 299 -13.90 0.77 15.40
N MET A 300 -13.43 -0.48 15.25
CA MET A 300 -12.32 -0.83 14.36
C MET A 300 -12.56 -0.31 12.94
N THR A 301 -11.59 0.39 12.38
CA THR A 301 -11.64 0.96 11.02
C THR A 301 -10.85 0.11 10.02
N TYR A 302 -10.04 -0.83 10.51
CA TYR A 302 -9.20 -1.70 9.70
C TYR A 302 -10.01 -2.78 8.97
N SER A 303 -9.72 -2.98 7.70
CA SER A 303 -10.22 -4.08 6.88
C SER A 303 -9.06 -4.65 6.09
N SER A 304 -8.73 -5.92 6.34
CA SER A 304 -7.77 -6.68 5.55
C SER A 304 -8.40 -7.20 4.25
N VAL A 305 -7.57 -7.70 3.37
CA VAL A 305 -7.96 -8.49 2.19
C VAL A 305 -6.98 -9.66 2.06
N VAL A 306 -7.42 -10.75 1.43
CA VAL A 306 -6.59 -11.93 1.25
C VAL A 306 -5.25 -11.60 0.55
N SER A 307 -4.17 -12.18 1.05
CA SER A 307 -2.85 -12.02 0.45
C SER A 307 -2.73 -12.79 -0.87
N ARG A 308 -1.85 -12.33 -1.77
CA ARG A 308 -1.63 -12.99 -3.05
C ARG A 308 -0.99 -14.36 -2.93
N ASP A 309 -0.12 -14.53 -1.94
CA ASP A 309 0.45 -15.84 -1.65
C ASP A 309 -0.63 -16.83 -1.27
N SER A 310 -1.58 -16.41 -0.42
CA SER A 310 -2.73 -17.25 -0.05
C SER A 310 -3.59 -17.62 -1.28
N VAL A 311 -3.76 -16.69 -2.22
CA VAL A 311 -4.44 -16.96 -3.49
C VAL A 311 -3.70 -18.03 -4.30
N ARG A 312 -2.37 -17.90 -4.46
CA ARG A 312 -1.54 -18.89 -5.19
C ARG A 312 -1.56 -20.25 -4.50
N ILE A 313 -1.49 -20.28 -3.16
CA ILE A 313 -1.62 -21.49 -2.36
C ILE A 313 -2.98 -22.15 -2.60
N ALA A 314 -4.07 -21.38 -2.64
CA ALA A 314 -5.40 -21.91 -2.88
C ALA A 314 -5.55 -22.60 -4.25
N PHE A 315 -4.96 -22.00 -5.31
CA PHE A 315 -4.91 -22.64 -6.64
C PHE A 315 -4.09 -23.92 -6.63
N LEU A 316 -2.96 -23.94 -5.91
CA LEU A 316 -2.16 -25.14 -5.77
C LEU A 316 -2.89 -26.22 -4.95
N ILE A 317 -3.52 -25.88 -3.83
CA ILE A 317 -4.32 -26.81 -3.03
C ILE A 317 -5.45 -27.43 -3.86
N ALA A 318 -6.10 -26.62 -4.70
CA ALA A 318 -7.10 -27.11 -5.62
C ALA A 318 -6.54 -28.15 -6.60
N ALA A 319 -5.37 -27.86 -7.19
CA ALA A 319 -4.70 -28.81 -8.09
C ALA A 319 -4.22 -30.07 -7.36
N LEU A 320 -3.66 -29.93 -6.16
CA LEU A 320 -3.11 -31.02 -5.35
C LEU A 320 -4.18 -32.01 -4.88
N ASN A 321 -5.32 -31.48 -4.47
CA ASN A 321 -6.41 -32.27 -3.90
C ASN A 321 -7.55 -32.54 -4.88
N ASP A 322 -7.39 -32.23 -6.16
CA ASP A 322 -8.40 -32.40 -7.19
C ASP A 322 -9.74 -31.75 -6.77
N LEU A 323 -9.70 -30.42 -6.51
CA LEU A 323 -10.83 -29.60 -6.14
C LEU A 323 -11.19 -28.63 -7.26
N GLU A 324 -12.47 -28.24 -7.29
CA GLU A 324 -12.99 -27.22 -8.17
C GLU A 324 -12.82 -25.82 -7.53
N ILE A 325 -12.74 -24.81 -8.41
CA ILE A 325 -12.68 -23.40 -8.00
C ILE A 325 -13.82 -22.66 -8.67
N LEU A 326 -14.66 -22.00 -7.87
CA LEU A 326 -15.63 -21.03 -8.37
C LEU A 326 -15.34 -19.65 -7.78
N ALA A 327 -15.50 -18.64 -8.63
CA ALA A 327 -15.45 -17.25 -8.22
C ALA A 327 -16.84 -16.61 -8.30
N CYS A 328 -17.02 -15.54 -7.53
CA CYS A 328 -18.15 -14.62 -7.69
C CYS A 328 -17.76 -13.22 -7.20
N ASP A 329 -18.47 -12.20 -7.71
CA ASP A 329 -18.29 -10.78 -7.35
C ASP A 329 -19.60 -10.29 -6.71
N ILE A 330 -19.53 -9.86 -5.44
CA ILE A 330 -20.67 -9.33 -4.71
C ILE A 330 -20.92 -7.90 -5.15
N GLY A 331 -22.09 -7.64 -5.73
CA GLY A 331 -22.50 -6.33 -6.18
C GLY A 331 -22.58 -5.32 -5.04
N ASN A 332 -22.00 -4.15 -5.24
CA ASN A 332 -22.11 -3.01 -4.31
C ASN A 332 -21.76 -3.36 -2.85
N ALA A 333 -20.69 -4.12 -2.62
CA ALA A 333 -20.33 -4.75 -1.36
C ALA A 333 -20.54 -3.87 -0.12
N TYR A 334 -19.97 -2.66 -0.08
CA TYR A 334 -20.13 -1.75 1.07
C TYR A 334 -21.60 -1.39 1.34
N LEU A 335 -22.40 -1.21 0.29
CA LEU A 335 -23.80 -0.82 0.43
C LEU A 335 -24.68 -1.91 1.09
N ASN A 336 -24.20 -3.16 1.16
CA ASN A 336 -24.89 -4.22 1.89
C ASN A 336 -24.76 -4.03 3.41
N ALA A 337 -23.72 -3.35 3.89
CA ALA A 337 -23.51 -3.12 5.31
C ALA A 337 -24.18 -1.82 5.77
N PRO A 338 -24.76 -1.76 7.00
CA PRO A 338 -25.28 -0.52 7.56
C PRO A 338 -24.16 0.47 7.88
N CYS A 339 -24.42 1.77 7.68
CA CYS A 339 -23.55 2.83 8.18
C CYS A 339 -23.68 2.91 9.70
N LYS A 340 -22.57 2.80 10.42
CA LYS A 340 -22.53 2.93 11.89
C LYS A 340 -22.28 4.37 12.33
N GLU A 341 -21.82 5.22 11.44
CA GLU A 341 -21.54 6.63 11.70
C GLU A 341 -22.82 7.45 11.52
N ARG A 342 -23.09 8.37 12.44
CA ARG A 342 -24.20 9.31 12.32
C ARG A 342 -23.75 10.53 11.54
N ILE A 343 -23.97 10.50 10.24
CA ILE A 343 -23.46 11.50 9.31
C ILE A 343 -24.53 11.91 8.29
N TRP A 344 -24.47 13.17 7.92
CA TRP A 344 -25.29 13.74 6.86
C TRP A 344 -24.48 14.70 5.98
N PHE A 345 -24.98 14.98 4.79
CA PHE A 345 -24.40 15.95 3.86
C PHE A 345 -25.49 16.71 3.13
N VAL A 346 -25.11 17.81 2.48
CA VAL A 346 -26.03 18.58 1.62
C VAL A 346 -25.94 18.04 0.19
N ALA A 347 -27.10 17.67 -0.39
CA ALA A 347 -27.18 17.16 -1.75
C ALA A 347 -26.66 18.18 -2.77
N GLY A 348 -25.76 17.75 -3.63
CA GLY A 348 -25.24 18.55 -4.74
C GLY A 348 -26.19 18.63 -5.94
N PRO A 349 -25.81 19.37 -7.00
CA PRO A 349 -26.63 19.54 -8.22
C PRO A 349 -26.95 18.21 -8.93
N GLU A 350 -26.14 17.18 -8.73
CA GLU A 350 -26.34 15.84 -9.28
C GLU A 350 -27.59 15.13 -8.76
N PHE A 351 -28.13 15.57 -7.63
CA PHE A 351 -29.38 15.04 -7.07
C PHE A 351 -30.64 15.66 -7.73
N GLY A 352 -30.49 16.56 -8.72
CA GLY A 352 -31.57 17.16 -9.46
C GLY A 352 -32.47 18.01 -8.56
N ASP A 353 -33.79 17.76 -8.58
CA ASP A 353 -34.79 18.55 -7.82
C ASP A 353 -34.56 18.49 -6.29
N ARG A 354 -33.74 17.57 -5.82
CA ARG A 354 -33.39 17.41 -4.40
C ARG A 354 -32.08 18.09 -4.03
N ALA A 355 -31.47 18.83 -4.94
CA ALA A 355 -30.26 19.60 -4.66
C ALA A 355 -30.53 20.61 -3.52
N GLY A 356 -29.59 20.65 -2.56
CA GLY A 356 -29.71 21.51 -1.38
C GLY A 356 -30.42 20.87 -0.18
N CYS A 357 -31.06 19.69 -0.33
CA CYS A 357 -31.66 18.95 0.78
C CYS A 357 -30.58 18.26 1.64
N PRO A 358 -30.80 18.12 2.96
CA PRO A 358 -29.97 17.27 3.79
C PRO A 358 -30.19 15.80 3.49
N VAL A 359 -29.09 15.04 3.50
CA VAL A 359 -29.07 13.63 3.17
C VAL A 359 -28.35 12.86 4.27
N LYS A 360 -29.04 11.94 4.93
CA LYS A 360 -28.40 10.98 5.87
C LYS A 360 -27.78 9.83 5.11
N ILE A 361 -26.60 9.38 5.55
CA ILE A 361 -25.95 8.19 5.02
C ILE A 361 -26.32 7.01 5.92
N VAL A 362 -27.07 6.06 5.38
CA VAL A 362 -27.62 4.89 6.12
C VAL A 362 -26.93 3.57 5.77
N ARG A 363 -26.16 3.53 4.69
CA ARG A 363 -25.34 2.40 4.30
C ARG A 363 -23.86 2.80 4.20
N ALA A 364 -22.96 1.82 4.42
CA ALA A 364 -21.55 2.05 4.30
C ALA A 364 -21.22 2.54 2.88
N LEU A 365 -20.46 3.64 2.79
CA LEU A 365 -20.14 4.32 1.54
C LEU A 365 -18.62 4.50 1.42
N TYR A 366 -18.11 4.56 0.21
CA TYR A 366 -16.70 4.86 -0.04
C TYR A 366 -16.28 6.17 0.65
N GLY A 367 -15.11 6.14 1.32
CA GLY A 367 -14.53 7.29 2.00
C GLY A 367 -14.87 7.40 3.50
N LEU A 368 -15.83 6.62 4.01
CA LEU A 368 -16.06 6.53 5.46
C LEU A 368 -15.01 5.65 6.13
N LYS A 369 -14.57 6.04 7.31
CA LYS A 369 -13.54 5.32 8.07
C LYS A 369 -13.95 3.88 8.41
N THR A 370 -15.23 3.65 8.65
CA THR A 370 -15.76 2.35 9.10
C THR A 370 -16.29 1.46 7.98
N SER A 371 -16.42 1.95 6.75
CA SER A 371 -17.12 1.20 5.68
C SER A 371 -16.49 -0.15 5.37
N GLY A 372 -15.15 -0.22 5.27
CA GLY A 372 -14.45 -1.47 5.03
C GLY A 372 -14.67 -2.48 6.15
N ALA A 373 -14.49 -2.05 7.40
CA ALA A 373 -14.71 -2.90 8.57
C ALA A 373 -16.17 -3.31 8.74
N ALA A 374 -17.13 -2.42 8.44
CA ALA A 374 -18.56 -2.73 8.51
C ALA A 374 -18.94 -3.82 7.50
N TRP A 375 -18.47 -3.68 6.26
CA TRP A 375 -18.67 -4.69 5.23
C TRP A 375 -18.00 -6.02 5.57
N ARG A 376 -16.71 -6.00 5.95
CA ARG A 376 -15.97 -7.20 6.33
C ARG A 376 -16.66 -7.94 7.47
N ASN A 377 -17.11 -7.24 8.50
CA ASN A 377 -17.82 -7.84 9.64
C ASN A 377 -19.19 -8.42 9.23
N HIS A 378 -19.90 -7.76 8.31
CA HIS A 378 -21.18 -8.22 7.80
C HIS A 378 -21.01 -9.52 6.99
N LEU A 379 -20.07 -9.53 6.06
CA LEU A 379 -19.73 -10.72 5.27
C LEU A 379 -19.19 -11.85 6.16
N ALA A 380 -18.35 -11.53 7.14
CA ALA A 380 -17.79 -12.51 8.07
C ALA A 380 -18.89 -13.22 8.91
N ALA A 381 -19.97 -12.53 9.26
CA ALA A 381 -21.11 -13.16 9.94
C ALA A 381 -21.76 -14.23 9.05
N THR A 382 -22.06 -13.89 7.80
CA THR A 382 -22.63 -14.83 6.82
C THR A 382 -21.70 -16.04 6.56
N ILE A 383 -20.38 -15.80 6.46
CA ILE A 383 -19.41 -16.88 6.24
C ILE A 383 -19.36 -17.83 7.45
N ARG A 384 -19.45 -17.30 8.69
CA ARG A 384 -19.52 -18.13 9.91
C ARG A 384 -20.82 -18.95 10.00
N GLU A 385 -21.94 -18.41 9.55
CA GLU A 385 -23.21 -19.13 9.46
C GLU A 385 -23.11 -20.36 8.55
N MET A 386 -22.26 -20.31 7.52
CA MET A 386 -21.93 -21.46 6.68
C MET A 386 -20.96 -22.47 7.35
N GLY A 387 -20.51 -22.22 8.57
CA GLY A 387 -19.59 -23.09 9.31
C GLY A 387 -18.11 -22.89 8.99
N PHE A 388 -17.73 -21.81 8.30
CA PHE A 388 -16.33 -21.47 8.06
C PHE A 388 -15.74 -20.69 9.23
N GLU A 389 -14.45 -20.87 9.46
CA GLU A 389 -13.65 -20.10 10.41
C GLU A 389 -12.45 -19.45 9.71
N PRO A 390 -12.02 -18.24 10.10
CA PRO A 390 -10.87 -17.58 9.49
C PRO A 390 -9.57 -18.29 9.91
N THR A 391 -8.57 -18.28 9.03
CA THR A 391 -7.24 -18.75 9.41
C THR A 391 -6.50 -17.68 10.22
N LYS A 392 -5.54 -18.10 11.06
CA LYS A 392 -4.74 -17.17 11.87
C LYS A 392 -3.69 -16.42 11.01
N ALA A 393 -3.13 -17.10 10.02
CA ALA A 393 -2.07 -16.53 9.16
C ALA A 393 -2.61 -15.50 8.15
N ASP A 394 -3.84 -15.70 7.66
CA ASP A 394 -4.51 -14.77 6.76
C ASP A 394 -6.01 -14.76 7.09
N PRO A 395 -6.49 -13.77 7.84
CA PRO A 395 -7.88 -13.76 8.35
C PRO A 395 -8.94 -13.59 7.26
N ASP A 396 -8.56 -13.38 6.01
CA ASP A 396 -9.46 -13.33 4.85
C ASP A 396 -9.42 -14.64 4.02
N VAL A 397 -8.67 -15.63 4.50
CA VAL A 397 -8.78 -17.03 4.11
C VAL A 397 -9.61 -17.75 5.17
N TRP A 398 -10.76 -18.24 4.77
CA TRP A 398 -11.70 -18.99 5.59
C TRP A 398 -11.62 -20.45 5.24
N ARG A 399 -11.72 -21.33 6.23
CA ARG A 399 -11.65 -22.77 6.07
C ARG A 399 -12.80 -23.47 6.73
N ARG A 400 -13.18 -24.61 6.17
CA ARG A 400 -14.15 -25.54 6.74
C ARG A 400 -13.72 -26.97 6.42
N ARG A 401 -13.83 -27.89 7.39
CA ARG A 401 -13.53 -29.30 7.16
C ARG A 401 -14.56 -29.92 6.24
N ALA A 402 -14.10 -30.68 5.24
CA ALA A 402 -14.94 -31.39 4.29
C ALA A 402 -14.37 -32.77 3.95
N SER A 403 -15.20 -33.64 3.39
CA SER A 403 -14.79 -34.94 2.90
C SER A 403 -15.44 -35.24 1.56
N LYS A 404 -14.67 -35.85 0.66
CA LYS A 404 -15.19 -36.39 -0.58
C LYS A 404 -15.95 -37.70 -0.34
N ALA A 405 -16.75 -38.15 -1.30
CA ALA A 405 -17.53 -39.40 -1.22
C ALA A 405 -16.67 -40.65 -0.96
N ASN A 406 -15.39 -40.60 -1.34
CA ASN A 406 -14.43 -41.69 -1.10
C ASN A 406 -13.79 -41.66 0.31
N GLY A 407 -14.22 -40.75 1.19
CA GLY A 407 -13.68 -40.59 2.53
C GLY A 407 -12.41 -39.72 2.63
N PHE A 408 -11.94 -39.12 1.52
CA PHE A 408 -10.79 -38.21 1.54
C PHE A 408 -11.15 -36.89 2.23
N GLU A 409 -10.48 -36.60 3.35
CA GLU A 409 -10.71 -35.38 4.12
C GLU A 409 -9.77 -34.27 3.68
N TYR A 410 -10.28 -33.04 3.62
CA TYR A 410 -9.54 -31.85 3.22
C TYR A 410 -10.17 -30.59 3.81
N TRP A 411 -9.46 -29.44 3.69
CA TRP A 411 -9.99 -28.13 4.03
C TRP A 411 -10.60 -27.48 2.80
N GLU A 412 -11.91 -27.18 2.85
CA GLU A 412 -12.52 -26.22 1.93
C GLU A 412 -12.02 -24.84 2.25
N LEU A 413 -11.73 -24.05 1.23
CA LEU A 413 -11.26 -22.68 1.38
C LEU A 413 -12.24 -21.70 0.76
N LEU A 414 -12.41 -20.57 1.43
CA LEU A 414 -13.13 -19.40 0.91
C LEU A 414 -12.23 -18.18 1.10
N LEU A 415 -11.80 -17.58 0.00
CA LEU A 415 -10.92 -16.42 -0.01
C LEU A 415 -11.73 -15.17 -0.29
N VAL A 416 -11.49 -14.11 0.47
CA VAL A 416 -12.23 -12.86 0.40
C VAL A 416 -11.29 -11.71 0.04
N TYR A 417 -11.54 -11.07 -1.09
CA TYR A 417 -10.89 -9.83 -1.48
C TYR A 417 -11.94 -8.75 -1.68
N CYS A 418 -12.39 -8.15 -0.59
CA CYS A 418 -13.47 -7.16 -0.55
C CYS A 418 -14.79 -7.70 -1.13
N ASP A 419 -15.04 -7.52 -2.41
CA ASP A 419 -16.21 -7.97 -3.18
C ASP A 419 -15.94 -9.24 -4.02
N ASP A 420 -14.70 -9.56 -4.28
CA ASP A 420 -14.28 -10.74 -5.02
C ASP A 420 -14.14 -11.95 -4.08
N ILE A 421 -14.91 -13.00 -4.34
CA ILE A 421 -14.90 -14.24 -3.57
C ILE A 421 -14.36 -15.38 -4.43
N LEU A 422 -13.54 -16.23 -3.83
CA LEU A 422 -13.03 -17.45 -4.44
C LEU A 422 -13.32 -18.65 -3.53
N ALA A 423 -14.13 -19.58 -3.98
CA ALA A 423 -14.47 -20.81 -3.25
C ALA A 423 -13.71 -22.00 -3.85
N VAL A 424 -13.02 -22.77 -2.99
CA VAL A 424 -12.23 -23.96 -3.34
C VAL A 424 -12.80 -25.17 -2.61
N SER A 425 -13.42 -26.07 -3.31
CA SER A 425 -14.10 -27.27 -2.78
C SER A 425 -14.22 -28.35 -3.84
N HIS A 426 -14.55 -29.58 -3.46
CA HIS A 426 -14.98 -30.58 -4.44
C HIS A 426 -16.34 -30.24 -5.05
N ASP A 427 -17.18 -29.50 -4.34
CA ASP A 427 -18.44 -28.93 -4.81
C ASP A 427 -18.59 -27.51 -4.24
N PRO A 428 -18.04 -26.48 -4.90
CA PRO A 428 -18.10 -25.09 -4.41
C PRO A 428 -19.45 -24.41 -4.68
N LYS A 429 -20.33 -25.02 -5.49
CA LYS A 429 -21.61 -24.41 -5.88
C LYS A 429 -22.52 -24.06 -4.70
N PRO A 430 -22.75 -24.94 -3.71
CA PRO A 430 -23.59 -24.63 -2.56
C PRO A 430 -23.09 -23.42 -1.75
N ILE A 431 -21.77 -23.16 -1.73
CA ILE A 431 -21.16 -22.01 -1.05
C ILE A 431 -21.58 -20.73 -1.79
N ILE A 432 -21.44 -20.72 -3.11
CA ILE A 432 -21.82 -19.59 -3.95
C ILE A 432 -23.33 -19.35 -3.94
N ASP A 433 -24.13 -20.41 -4.02
CA ASP A 433 -25.59 -20.32 -3.98
C ASP A 433 -26.07 -19.72 -2.64
N HIS A 434 -25.43 -20.06 -1.53
CA HIS A 434 -25.75 -19.45 -0.22
C HIS A 434 -25.40 -17.95 -0.22
N LEU A 435 -24.21 -17.55 -0.68
CA LEU A 435 -23.85 -16.14 -0.81
C LEU A 435 -24.84 -15.38 -1.70
N ASN A 436 -25.25 -15.99 -2.82
CA ASN A 436 -26.23 -15.39 -3.74
C ASN A 436 -27.64 -15.30 -3.15
N SER A 437 -27.97 -16.11 -2.14
CA SER A 437 -29.25 -15.99 -1.42
C SER A 437 -29.29 -14.80 -0.45
N VAL A 438 -28.12 -14.33 0.01
CA VAL A 438 -27.98 -13.23 0.98
C VAL A 438 -27.63 -11.91 0.30
N TYR A 439 -26.80 -11.96 -0.72
CA TYR A 439 -26.27 -10.80 -1.43
C TYR A 439 -26.63 -10.81 -2.91
N GLU A 440 -26.67 -9.64 -3.52
CA GLU A 440 -26.75 -9.52 -4.98
C GLU A 440 -25.40 -9.87 -5.61
N VAL A 441 -25.23 -11.12 -6.01
CA VAL A 441 -24.06 -11.57 -6.76
C VAL A 441 -24.26 -11.25 -8.23
N LYS A 442 -23.23 -10.70 -8.90
CA LYS A 442 -23.29 -10.43 -10.34
C LYS A 442 -23.39 -11.75 -11.12
N PRO A 443 -24.47 -12.00 -11.87
CA PRO A 443 -24.68 -13.28 -12.51
C PRO A 443 -23.53 -13.72 -13.43
N ASP A 444 -22.96 -12.77 -14.19
CA ASP A 444 -21.86 -13.01 -15.13
C ASP A 444 -20.52 -13.29 -14.43
N SER A 445 -20.43 -13.13 -13.10
CA SER A 445 -19.22 -13.39 -12.32
C SER A 445 -19.18 -14.78 -11.70
N ILE A 446 -20.31 -15.49 -11.69
CA ILE A 446 -20.40 -16.83 -11.10
C ILE A 446 -19.84 -17.87 -12.07
N GLY A 447 -18.75 -18.50 -11.71
CA GLY A 447 -18.16 -19.57 -12.52
C GLY A 447 -16.69 -19.82 -12.20
N PRO A 448 -16.04 -20.73 -12.93
CA PRO A 448 -14.59 -20.86 -12.88
C PRO A 448 -13.95 -19.52 -13.20
N PRO A 449 -12.98 -19.05 -12.36
CA PRO A 449 -12.38 -17.75 -12.57
C PRO A 449 -11.65 -17.69 -13.91
N THR A 450 -11.93 -16.66 -14.71
CA THR A 450 -11.18 -16.32 -15.92
C THR A 450 -10.27 -15.12 -15.69
N ILE A 451 -10.66 -14.25 -14.79
CA ILE A 451 -9.87 -13.13 -14.28
C ILE A 451 -10.07 -13.11 -12.75
N TYR A 452 -8.97 -13.03 -12.00
CA TYR A 452 -9.01 -12.84 -10.56
C TYR A 452 -7.88 -11.89 -10.13
N LEU A 453 -8.21 -10.84 -9.38
CA LEU A 453 -7.30 -9.78 -8.94
C LEU A 453 -6.40 -9.22 -10.06
N GLY A 454 -6.95 -9.08 -11.26
CA GLY A 454 -6.25 -8.54 -12.43
C GLY A 454 -5.39 -9.54 -13.21
N ALA A 455 -5.26 -10.78 -12.74
CA ALA A 455 -4.60 -11.85 -13.46
C ALA A 455 -5.61 -12.65 -14.32
N ASN A 456 -5.16 -13.08 -15.49
CA ASN A 456 -5.89 -14.07 -16.28
C ASN A 456 -5.69 -15.44 -15.65
N ILE A 457 -6.77 -16.12 -15.35
CA ILE A 457 -6.78 -17.48 -14.80
C ILE A 457 -7.24 -18.43 -15.89
N GLY A 458 -6.66 -19.61 -15.94
CA GLY A 458 -7.06 -20.65 -16.90
C GLY A 458 -6.40 -21.98 -16.63
N ARG A 459 -6.67 -22.93 -17.50
CA ARG A 459 -6.01 -24.24 -17.52
C ARG A 459 -4.86 -24.21 -18.54
N PHE A 460 -3.80 -24.90 -18.22
CA PHE A 460 -2.61 -24.97 -19.06
C PHE A 460 -1.97 -26.35 -19.00
N MET A 461 -1.63 -26.87 -20.17
CA MET A 461 -0.88 -28.10 -20.30
C MET A 461 0.61 -27.79 -20.49
N ILE A 462 1.45 -28.31 -19.62
CA ILE A 462 2.90 -28.09 -19.70
C ILE A 462 3.42 -28.84 -20.95
N PRO A 463 4.09 -28.16 -21.88
CA PRO A 463 4.65 -28.81 -23.05
C PRO A 463 5.67 -29.88 -22.67
N GLY A 464 5.47 -31.11 -23.12
CA GLY A 464 6.34 -32.25 -22.82
C GLY A 464 6.04 -32.99 -21.51
N ASP A 465 5.01 -32.58 -20.77
CA ASP A 465 4.53 -33.34 -19.62
C ASP A 465 3.89 -34.67 -20.09
N PRO A 466 4.47 -35.83 -19.71
CA PRO A 466 3.93 -37.12 -20.12
C PRO A 466 2.57 -37.44 -19.48
N SER A 467 2.18 -36.75 -18.43
CA SER A 467 0.90 -36.96 -17.74
C SER A 467 -0.29 -36.48 -18.56
N GLY A 468 -0.09 -35.52 -19.49
CA GLY A 468 -1.15 -34.86 -20.23
C GLY A 468 -2.15 -34.09 -19.38
N ARG A 469 -1.78 -33.74 -18.14
CA ARG A 469 -2.62 -33.00 -17.20
C ARG A 469 -2.75 -31.54 -17.55
N GLU A 470 -3.91 -30.99 -17.28
CA GLU A 470 -4.15 -29.56 -17.28
C GLU A 470 -4.01 -29.03 -15.85
N TYR A 471 -3.18 -28.00 -15.69
CA TYR A 471 -2.93 -27.32 -14.43
C TYR A 471 -3.64 -25.99 -14.38
N TRP A 472 -4.05 -25.54 -13.20
CA TRP A 472 -4.41 -24.15 -13.00
C TRP A 472 -3.21 -23.25 -13.29
N SER A 473 -3.48 -22.11 -13.89
CA SER A 473 -2.43 -21.18 -14.26
C SER A 473 -2.90 -19.73 -14.11
N MET A 474 -1.95 -18.85 -13.86
CA MET A 474 -2.15 -17.42 -13.70
C MET A 474 -1.22 -16.65 -14.64
N SER A 475 -1.72 -15.63 -15.35
CA SER A 475 -0.88 -14.79 -16.20
C SER A 475 -1.28 -13.33 -16.15
N GLY A 476 -0.28 -12.44 -16.33
CA GLY A 476 -0.47 -11.01 -16.49
C GLY A 476 -0.62 -10.54 -17.94
N ASP A 477 -0.89 -11.44 -18.89
CA ASP A 477 -0.78 -11.14 -20.33
C ASP A 477 -1.64 -9.95 -20.77
N ASN A 478 -2.91 -9.90 -20.34
CA ASN A 478 -3.82 -8.80 -20.71
C ASN A 478 -3.35 -7.47 -20.10
N TYR A 479 -2.91 -7.52 -18.85
CA TYR A 479 -2.37 -6.36 -18.15
C TYR A 479 -1.12 -5.81 -18.86
N VAL A 480 -0.18 -6.69 -19.19
CA VAL A 480 1.07 -6.32 -19.88
C VAL A 480 0.80 -5.75 -21.27
N LYS A 481 -0.09 -6.38 -22.05
CA LYS A 481 -0.48 -5.87 -23.38
C LYS A 481 -1.05 -4.45 -23.30
N GLU A 482 -1.95 -4.21 -22.37
CA GLU A 482 -2.56 -2.90 -22.20
C GLU A 482 -1.55 -1.86 -21.70
N ALA A 483 -0.68 -2.24 -20.75
CA ALA A 483 0.39 -1.38 -20.26
C ALA A 483 1.37 -0.99 -21.39
N VAL A 484 1.79 -1.95 -22.21
CA VAL A 484 2.66 -1.70 -23.37
C VAL A 484 1.99 -0.80 -24.38
N LYS A 485 0.69 -1.03 -24.67
CA LYS A 485 -0.10 -0.19 -25.57
C LYS A 485 -0.13 1.26 -25.08
N ASN A 486 -0.44 1.47 -23.81
CA ASN A 486 -0.52 2.80 -23.21
C ASN A 486 0.84 3.53 -23.27
N VAL A 487 1.95 2.83 -23.04
CA VAL A 487 3.30 3.41 -23.18
C VAL A 487 3.61 3.75 -24.63
N LYS A 488 3.22 2.91 -25.60
CA LYS A 488 3.37 3.21 -27.05
C LYS A 488 2.60 4.46 -27.44
N GLU A 489 1.34 4.57 -27.03
CA GLU A 489 0.49 5.73 -27.32
C GLU A 489 1.04 7.02 -26.68
N MET A 490 1.49 6.94 -25.43
CA MET A 490 2.11 8.06 -24.72
C MET A 490 3.38 8.57 -25.44
N LEU A 491 4.27 7.66 -25.83
CA LEU A 491 5.48 8.01 -26.57
C LEU A 491 5.18 8.57 -27.97
N ALA A 492 4.16 8.03 -28.64
CA ALA A 492 3.73 8.53 -29.95
C ALA A 492 3.23 9.97 -29.89
N MET A 493 2.53 10.38 -28.83
CA MET A 493 2.13 11.78 -28.63
C MET A 493 3.33 12.73 -28.51
N GLU A 494 4.48 12.22 -28.08
CA GLU A 494 5.75 12.95 -27.99
C GLU A 494 6.64 12.79 -29.24
N GLY A 495 6.11 12.18 -30.30
CA GLY A 495 6.88 11.90 -31.52
C GLY A 495 7.96 10.82 -31.35
N GLN A 496 7.87 10.01 -30.28
CA GLN A 496 8.79 8.94 -29.97
C GLN A 496 8.15 7.56 -30.23
N THR A 497 9.00 6.54 -30.38
CA THR A 497 8.54 5.16 -30.58
C THR A 497 9.18 4.21 -29.59
N LEU A 498 8.39 3.30 -29.03
CA LEU A 498 8.89 2.26 -28.17
C LEU A 498 9.67 1.21 -28.98
N LYS A 499 10.97 1.11 -28.74
CA LYS A 499 11.83 0.12 -29.40
C LYS A 499 11.74 -1.22 -28.67
N GLY A 500 11.37 -2.28 -29.38
CA GLY A 500 11.36 -3.63 -28.81
C GLY A 500 12.77 -4.14 -28.55
N THR A 501 13.00 -4.69 -27.36
CA THR A 501 14.30 -5.20 -26.89
C THR A 501 14.24 -6.71 -26.64
N LYS A 502 15.40 -7.38 -26.59
CA LYS A 502 15.47 -8.83 -26.34
C LYS A 502 15.65 -9.13 -24.85
N ASN A 503 16.27 -8.24 -24.11
CA ASN A 503 16.58 -8.36 -22.69
C ASN A 503 15.83 -7.27 -21.92
N PRO A 504 15.45 -7.52 -20.66
CA PRO A 504 14.71 -6.54 -19.87
C PRO A 504 15.55 -5.31 -19.48
N PHE A 505 16.89 -5.44 -19.51
CA PHE A 505 17.81 -4.37 -19.13
C PHE A 505 18.97 -4.22 -20.12
N PRO A 506 19.48 -3.01 -20.37
CA PRO A 506 20.67 -2.83 -21.19
C PRO A 506 21.88 -3.49 -20.51
N HIS A 507 22.64 -4.29 -21.23
CA HIS A 507 23.68 -5.17 -20.68
C HIS A 507 24.74 -4.44 -19.83
N THR A 508 25.05 -3.19 -20.15
CA THR A 508 26.08 -2.38 -19.46
C THR A 508 25.51 -1.31 -18.54
N TYR A 509 24.18 -1.19 -18.45
CA TYR A 509 23.56 -0.13 -17.66
C TYR A 509 23.59 -0.47 -16.17
N ARG A 510 24.01 0.51 -15.39
CA ARG A 510 24.08 0.47 -13.93
C ARG A 510 23.31 1.68 -13.40
N PRO A 511 22.10 1.50 -12.88
CA PRO A 511 21.27 2.62 -12.42
C PRO A 511 21.98 3.49 -11.37
N GLU A 512 22.75 2.86 -10.49
CA GLU A 512 23.47 3.53 -9.41
C GLU A 512 24.62 4.45 -9.91
N LEU A 513 25.06 4.27 -11.15
CA LEU A 513 26.11 5.10 -11.78
C LEU A 513 25.54 6.11 -12.77
N ASP A 514 24.22 6.24 -12.87
CA ASP A 514 23.59 7.16 -13.82
C ASP A 514 23.90 8.61 -13.46
N THR A 515 24.50 9.35 -14.40
CA THR A 515 24.89 10.76 -14.29
C THR A 515 24.09 11.66 -15.22
N THR A 516 23.05 11.15 -15.86
CA THR A 516 22.19 11.96 -16.74
C THR A 516 21.43 13.02 -15.94
N GLU A 517 20.79 13.94 -16.62
CA GLU A 517 20.03 15.02 -15.99
C GLU A 517 18.91 14.47 -15.11
N GLU A 518 18.66 15.14 -13.99
CA GLU A 518 17.54 14.84 -13.12
C GLU A 518 16.23 15.14 -13.84
N LEU A 519 15.24 14.28 -13.67
CA LEU A 519 13.94 14.48 -14.27
C LEU A 519 13.22 15.65 -13.59
N ASP A 520 12.50 16.42 -14.39
CA ASP A 520 11.55 17.37 -13.86
C ASP A 520 10.40 16.66 -13.14
N VAL A 521 9.56 17.44 -12.48
CA VAL A 521 8.47 16.93 -11.65
C VAL A 521 7.47 16.07 -12.44
N GLU A 522 7.25 16.38 -13.72
CA GLU A 522 6.29 15.65 -14.56
C GLU A 522 6.85 14.31 -15.00
N LEU A 523 8.08 14.30 -15.47
CA LEU A 523 8.77 13.07 -15.88
C LEU A 523 9.11 12.18 -14.68
N ALA A 524 9.42 12.76 -13.51
CA ALA A 524 9.60 12.01 -12.27
C ALA A 524 8.31 11.31 -11.83
N SER A 525 7.17 11.99 -11.92
CA SER A 525 5.86 11.39 -11.65
C SER A 525 5.54 10.26 -12.63
N ARG A 526 5.84 10.45 -13.91
CA ARG A 526 5.71 9.42 -14.95
C ARG A 526 6.58 8.20 -14.65
N TYR A 527 7.85 8.42 -14.30
CA TYR A 527 8.75 7.35 -13.88
C TYR A 527 8.17 6.52 -12.74
N GLN A 528 7.69 7.17 -11.68
CA GLN A 528 7.07 6.51 -10.52
C GLN A 528 5.85 5.69 -10.92
N GLN A 529 4.96 6.24 -11.77
CA GLN A 529 3.79 5.53 -12.28
C GLN A 529 4.18 4.28 -13.09
N LEU A 530 5.16 4.41 -13.99
CA LEU A 530 5.60 3.30 -14.83
C LEU A 530 6.28 2.20 -14.02
N VAL A 531 7.10 2.54 -13.03
CA VAL A 531 7.67 1.56 -12.09
C VAL A 531 6.56 0.85 -11.30
N GLY A 532 5.51 1.57 -10.87
CA GLY A 532 4.34 0.99 -10.25
C GLY A 532 3.63 -0.03 -11.15
N VAL A 533 3.48 0.28 -12.44
CA VAL A 533 2.91 -0.64 -13.43
C VAL A 533 3.76 -1.91 -13.58
N LEU A 534 5.09 -1.78 -13.62
CA LEU A 534 5.99 -2.93 -13.69
C LEU A 534 5.93 -3.80 -12.42
N ARG A 535 5.88 -3.17 -11.24
CA ARG A 535 5.71 -3.89 -9.97
C ARG A 535 4.43 -4.72 -9.95
N TRP A 536 3.33 -4.15 -10.43
CA TRP A 536 2.08 -4.90 -10.53
C TRP A 536 2.19 -6.07 -11.51
N ALA A 537 2.86 -5.89 -12.66
CA ALA A 537 3.10 -6.98 -13.59
C ALA A 537 3.88 -8.15 -12.94
N ILE A 538 4.86 -7.85 -12.08
CA ILE A 538 5.61 -8.85 -11.31
C ILE A 538 4.67 -9.64 -10.39
N GLU A 539 3.76 -8.95 -9.70
CA GLU A 539 2.77 -9.61 -8.85
C GLU A 539 1.81 -10.53 -9.62
N LEU A 540 1.59 -10.23 -10.89
CA LEU A 540 0.82 -11.08 -11.81
C LEU A 540 1.67 -12.19 -12.47
N GLY A 541 2.94 -12.35 -12.06
CA GLY A 541 3.79 -13.45 -12.48
C GLY A 541 4.91 -13.10 -13.48
N ARG A 542 5.18 -11.80 -13.74
CA ARG A 542 6.30 -11.37 -14.58
C ARG A 542 7.61 -11.33 -13.78
N LEU A 543 8.05 -12.51 -13.34
CA LEU A 543 9.29 -12.67 -12.57
C LEU A 543 10.54 -12.31 -13.37
N ASP A 544 10.46 -12.41 -14.67
CA ASP A 544 11.51 -12.13 -15.65
C ASP A 544 11.97 -10.65 -15.70
N ILE A 545 11.21 -9.74 -15.10
CA ILE A 545 11.56 -8.31 -14.96
C ILE A 545 11.75 -7.87 -13.50
N PHE A 546 11.80 -8.82 -12.57
CA PHE A 546 11.74 -8.48 -11.15
C PHE A 546 13.02 -7.79 -10.67
N LEU A 547 14.19 -8.31 -11.04
CA LEU A 547 15.48 -7.73 -10.63
C LEU A 547 15.60 -6.29 -11.13
N GLU A 548 15.36 -6.06 -12.41
CA GLU A 548 15.52 -4.75 -13.07
C GLU A 548 14.55 -3.72 -12.49
N THR A 549 13.30 -4.13 -12.28
CA THR A 549 12.31 -3.27 -11.64
C THR A 549 12.68 -2.95 -10.19
N SER A 550 13.23 -3.93 -9.45
CA SER A 550 13.73 -3.71 -8.09
C SER A 550 14.90 -2.72 -8.06
N LEU A 551 15.84 -2.85 -8.99
CA LEU A 551 16.96 -1.91 -9.12
C LEU A 551 16.48 -0.48 -9.43
N LEU A 552 15.58 -0.31 -10.39
CA LEU A 552 15.00 1.00 -10.73
C LEU A 552 14.16 1.59 -9.61
N SER A 553 13.46 0.75 -8.83
CA SER A 553 12.69 1.19 -7.68
C SER A 553 13.51 1.93 -6.61
N GLN A 554 14.83 1.74 -6.59
CA GLN A 554 15.73 2.42 -5.67
C GLN A 554 15.92 3.91 -6.00
N HIS A 555 15.48 4.36 -7.19
CA HIS A 555 15.67 5.71 -7.70
C HIS A 555 14.37 6.52 -7.80
N LEU A 556 13.30 6.13 -7.11
CA LEU A 556 12.00 6.81 -7.17
C LEU A 556 12.03 8.25 -6.64
N ALA A 557 12.94 8.54 -5.71
CA ALA A 557 13.04 9.86 -5.08
C ALA A 557 13.60 10.94 -6.02
N LEU A 558 14.69 10.61 -6.71
CA LEU A 558 15.38 11.50 -7.66
C LEU A 558 15.73 10.71 -8.93
N PRO A 559 14.75 10.38 -9.76
CA PRO A 559 14.98 9.67 -10.99
C PRO A 559 15.68 10.58 -12.01
N ARG A 560 16.51 9.97 -12.85
CA ARG A 560 17.25 10.62 -13.93
C ARG A 560 16.74 10.19 -15.30
N ALA A 561 17.14 10.90 -16.34
CA ALA A 561 16.73 10.58 -17.72
C ALA A 561 17.12 9.16 -18.14
N GLY A 562 18.29 8.68 -17.72
CA GLY A 562 18.71 7.29 -17.95
C GLY A 562 17.84 6.25 -17.23
N HIS A 563 17.38 6.55 -16.00
CA HIS A 563 16.45 5.67 -15.29
C HIS A 563 15.12 5.54 -16.06
N LEU A 564 14.57 6.64 -16.56
CA LEU A 564 13.34 6.61 -17.36
C LEU A 564 13.53 5.85 -18.68
N ALA A 565 14.68 6.06 -19.35
CA ALA A 565 15.03 5.32 -20.55
C ALA A 565 15.13 3.80 -20.27
N ALA A 566 15.66 3.40 -19.11
CA ALA A 566 15.72 2.01 -18.70
C ALA A 566 14.33 1.42 -18.42
N VAL A 567 13.40 2.21 -17.83
CA VAL A 567 12.00 1.79 -17.71
C VAL A 567 11.36 1.55 -19.08
N TYR A 568 11.56 2.46 -20.05
CA TYR A 568 11.07 2.24 -21.42
C TYR A 568 11.72 1.02 -22.08
N HIS A 569 12.97 0.72 -21.73
CA HIS A 569 13.65 -0.49 -22.22
C HIS A 569 12.95 -1.76 -21.73
N ILE A 570 12.53 -1.81 -20.44
CA ILE A 570 11.74 -2.92 -19.91
C ILE A 570 10.39 -3.05 -20.66
N PHE A 571 9.70 -1.93 -20.91
CA PHE A 571 8.47 -1.98 -21.73
C PHE A 571 8.73 -2.44 -23.17
N GLY A 572 9.91 -2.10 -23.74
CA GLY A 572 10.40 -2.61 -25.01
C GLY A 572 10.58 -4.14 -24.99
N TYR A 573 11.11 -4.69 -23.91
CA TYR A 573 11.19 -6.13 -23.67
C TYR A 573 9.80 -6.75 -23.56
N LEU A 574 8.94 -6.20 -22.72
CA LEU A 574 7.56 -6.65 -22.56
C LEU A 574 6.77 -6.64 -23.87
N SER A 575 7.04 -5.69 -24.77
CA SER A 575 6.39 -5.61 -26.09
C SER A 575 6.71 -6.77 -27.04
N LYS A 576 7.82 -7.46 -26.80
CA LYS A 576 8.23 -8.66 -27.53
C LYS A 576 7.93 -9.96 -26.78
N HIS A 577 7.84 -9.87 -25.46
CA HIS A 577 7.64 -10.99 -24.56
C HIS A 577 6.34 -10.78 -23.75
N GLU A 578 5.22 -10.61 -24.46
CA GLU A 578 3.94 -10.27 -23.84
C GLU A 578 3.33 -11.42 -23.02
N ARG A 579 3.77 -12.65 -23.25
CA ARG A 579 3.22 -13.85 -22.63
C ARG A 579 4.14 -14.38 -21.54
N SER A 580 3.57 -14.58 -20.37
CA SER A 580 4.23 -15.22 -19.21
C SER A 580 3.15 -15.89 -18.37
N ARG A 581 3.48 -17.02 -17.75
CA ARG A 581 2.48 -17.80 -17.01
C ARG A 581 3.09 -18.48 -15.81
N LEU A 582 2.45 -18.31 -14.64
CA LEU A 582 2.66 -19.16 -13.50
C LEU A 582 1.77 -20.39 -13.63
N VAL A 583 2.33 -21.57 -13.44
CA VAL A 583 1.60 -22.84 -13.48
C VAL A 583 1.61 -23.42 -12.07
N PHE A 584 0.44 -23.82 -11.59
CA PHE A 584 0.28 -24.43 -10.28
C PHE A 584 0.40 -25.95 -10.42
N ASP A 585 1.64 -26.39 -10.65
CA ASP A 585 2.00 -27.79 -10.81
C ASP A 585 2.11 -28.45 -9.43
N ALA A 586 1.20 -29.38 -9.17
CA ALA A 586 1.09 -30.10 -7.92
C ALA A 586 1.94 -31.38 -7.88
N SER A 587 2.75 -31.66 -8.92
CA SER A 587 3.64 -32.80 -8.91
C SER A 587 4.77 -32.61 -7.91
N ASP A 588 5.32 -33.72 -7.43
CA ASP A 588 6.45 -33.68 -6.52
C ASP A 588 7.69 -33.08 -7.22
N PRO A 589 8.40 -32.15 -6.55
CA PRO A 589 9.60 -31.58 -7.12
C PRO A 589 10.70 -32.67 -7.23
N VAL A 590 11.39 -32.65 -8.37
CA VAL A 590 12.62 -33.46 -8.51
C VAL A 590 13.72 -32.77 -7.69
N LEU A 591 13.76 -33.06 -6.40
CA LEU A 591 14.81 -32.58 -5.52
C LEU A 591 16.13 -33.29 -5.85
N ILE A 592 17.21 -32.54 -5.69
CA ILE A 592 18.58 -33.08 -5.70
C ILE A 592 18.66 -34.26 -4.71
N ASP A 593 19.35 -35.33 -5.10
CA ASP A 593 19.45 -36.59 -4.40
C ASP A 593 19.29 -36.48 -2.87
N PRO A 594 18.21 -37.05 -2.29
CA PRO A 594 18.00 -36.99 -0.83
C PRO A 594 19.17 -37.56 0.00
N ASN A 595 20.06 -38.36 -0.60
CA ASN A 595 21.27 -38.85 0.06
C ASN A 595 22.35 -37.77 0.31
N ILE A 596 22.23 -36.58 -0.34
CA ILE A 596 23.09 -35.42 -0.02
C ILE A 596 22.71 -34.83 1.33
N PHE A 597 21.45 -34.93 1.71
CA PHE A 597 20.92 -34.51 3.01
C PHE A 597 20.81 -35.71 3.94
N ARG A 598 21.96 -36.44 4.14
CA ARG A 598 22.02 -37.41 5.21
C ARG A 598 21.61 -36.73 6.50
N ASP A 599 20.74 -37.39 7.25
CA ASP A 599 20.39 -36.99 8.62
C ASP A 599 21.70 -36.82 9.41
N VAL A 600 22.19 -35.58 9.45
CA VAL A 600 23.31 -35.23 10.33
C VAL A 600 22.68 -35.12 11.70
N ASP A 601 23.10 -36.02 12.59
CA ASP A 601 22.68 -35.97 13.98
C ASP A 601 23.34 -34.73 14.65
N TRP A 602 22.53 -33.72 14.88
CA TRP A 602 22.92 -32.48 15.54
C TRP A 602 22.70 -32.49 17.05
N THR A 603 22.23 -33.61 17.62
CA THR A 603 21.87 -33.71 19.05
C THR A 603 23.08 -33.46 19.96
N ASP A 604 24.28 -33.82 19.55
CA ASP A 604 25.50 -33.51 20.29
C ASP A 604 25.79 -32.00 20.39
N LEU A 605 25.33 -31.20 19.43
CA LEU A 605 25.60 -29.77 19.37
C LEU A 605 24.46 -28.92 19.94
N TYR A 606 23.23 -29.30 19.65
CA TYR A 606 22.03 -28.51 19.96
C TYR A 606 21.07 -29.17 20.96
N GLY A 607 21.39 -30.39 21.39
CA GLY A 607 20.50 -31.20 22.22
C GLY A 607 19.25 -31.64 21.43
N ASP A 608 18.24 -32.08 22.15
CA ASP A 608 16.98 -32.55 21.57
C ASP A 608 16.06 -31.37 21.32
N VAL A 609 16.33 -30.62 20.24
CA VAL A 609 15.57 -29.45 19.86
C VAL A 609 14.46 -29.86 18.91
N HIS A 610 13.21 -29.73 19.35
CA HIS A 610 12.00 -29.91 18.53
C HIS A 610 11.36 -28.58 18.20
N GLU A 611 10.78 -28.48 17.00
CA GLU A 611 9.93 -27.36 16.64
C GLU A 611 8.63 -27.41 17.46
N GLU A 612 8.38 -26.37 18.26
CA GLU A 612 7.11 -26.20 18.95
C GLU A 612 6.09 -25.67 17.95
N LEU A 613 5.06 -26.48 17.66
CA LEU A 613 3.95 -26.02 16.83
C LEU A 613 3.10 -25.02 17.59
N PRO A 614 2.58 -23.98 16.91
CA PRO A 614 1.68 -23.02 17.53
C PRO A 614 0.49 -23.73 18.21
N PRO A 615 0.04 -23.27 19.39
CA PRO A 615 -1.17 -23.79 20.01
C PRO A 615 -2.36 -23.62 19.07
N ASP A 616 -3.27 -24.60 19.10
CA ASP A 616 -4.47 -24.63 18.25
C ASP A 616 -4.20 -24.72 16.74
N MET A 617 -3.07 -25.26 16.34
CA MET A 617 -2.79 -25.56 14.94
C MET A 617 -3.81 -26.59 14.43
N PRO A 618 -4.44 -26.36 13.26
CA PRO A 618 -5.43 -27.30 12.73
C PRO A 618 -4.80 -28.65 12.39
N VAL A 619 -5.59 -29.69 12.48
CA VAL A 619 -5.19 -31.02 12.00
C VAL A 619 -4.84 -30.92 10.51
N PRO A 620 -3.67 -31.42 10.05
CA PRO A 620 -3.34 -31.46 8.65
C PRO A 620 -4.32 -32.38 7.89
N LEU A 621 -4.92 -31.86 6.83
CA LEU A 621 -5.85 -32.57 5.95
C LEU A 621 -5.43 -32.36 4.49
N GLY A 622 -5.83 -33.28 3.63
CA GLY A 622 -5.43 -33.28 2.22
C GLY A 622 -4.09 -33.96 1.96
N ASN A 623 -3.56 -33.78 0.77
CA ASN A 623 -2.27 -34.33 0.39
C ASN A 623 -1.12 -33.53 0.98
N PRO A 624 0.00 -34.18 1.40
CA PRO A 624 1.17 -33.50 1.89
C PRO A 624 1.84 -32.66 0.79
N VAL A 625 2.60 -31.66 1.19
CA VAL A 625 3.34 -30.78 0.27
C VAL A 625 4.83 -30.73 0.62
N ASN A 626 5.67 -30.53 -0.41
CA ASN A 626 7.07 -30.23 -0.29
C ASN A 626 7.31 -28.76 -0.59
N THR A 627 8.20 -28.11 0.17
CA THR A 627 8.66 -26.74 -0.10
C THR A 627 10.09 -26.75 -0.59
N ALA A 628 10.35 -25.97 -1.64
CA ALA A 628 11.69 -25.74 -2.16
C ALA A 628 11.98 -24.23 -2.21
N CYS A 629 13.21 -23.86 -1.86
CA CYS A 629 13.66 -22.48 -1.88
C CYS A 629 14.96 -22.36 -2.67
N PHE A 630 14.95 -21.46 -3.65
CA PHE A 630 16.16 -21.04 -4.34
C PHE A 630 16.54 -19.65 -3.83
N VAL A 631 17.76 -19.54 -3.32
CA VAL A 631 18.30 -18.31 -2.74
C VAL A 631 19.69 -18.04 -3.27
N ASP A 632 19.95 -16.77 -3.57
CA ASP A 632 21.24 -16.29 -4.06
C ASP A 632 21.45 -14.82 -3.65
N ALA A 633 22.70 -14.39 -3.55
CA ALA A 633 23.04 -12.99 -3.34
C ALA A 633 24.26 -12.58 -4.18
N ASN A 634 24.13 -11.51 -4.96
CA ASN A 634 25.32 -10.92 -5.57
C ASN A 634 26.16 -10.21 -4.50
N HIS A 635 27.45 -10.49 -4.42
CA HIS A 635 28.33 -9.80 -3.48
C HIS A 635 28.67 -8.40 -3.96
N ALA A 636 28.36 -7.40 -3.09
CA ALA A 636 28.68 -5.98 -3.32
C ALA A 636 28.26 -5.47 -4.71
N GLY A 637 27.11 -5.95 -5.21
CA GLY A 637 26.66 -5.69 -6.59
C GLY A 637 26.32 -4.24 -6.88
N ASN A 638 25.94 -3.44 -5.89
CA ASN A 638 25.82 -2.00 -6.03
C ASN A 638 27.20 -1.34 -5.90
N LEU A 639 27.70 -0.75 -6.98
CA LEU A 639 29.07 -0.24 -7.03
C LEU A 639 29.28 1.01 -6.17
N VAL A 640 28.23 1.76 -5.83
CA VAL A 640 28.31 2.97 -5.00
C VAL A 640 28.23 2.61 -3.52
N THR A 641 27.20 1.90 -3.12
CA THR A 641 26.96 1.57 -1.70
C THR A 641 27.65 0.29 -1.25
N ARG A 642 28.19 -0.50 -2.19
CA ARG A 642 28.80 -1.83 -1.95
C ARG A 642 27.86 -2.84 -1.29
N ARG A 643 26.56 -2.62 -1.36
CA ARG A 643 25.54 -3.52 -0.84
C ARG A 643 25.23 -4.62 -1.85
N SER A 644 24.97 -5.77 -1.33
CA SER A 644 24.55 -6.96 -2.08
C SER A 644 23.06 -6.89 -2.40
N HIS A 645 22.62 -7.68 -3.36
CA HIS A 645 21.22 -7.86 -3.70
C HIS A 645 20.82 -9.30 -3.50
N THR A 646 19.76 -9.54 -2.75
CA THR A 646 19.21 -10.87 -2.47
C THR A 646 18.13 -11.21 -3.48
N GLY A 647 18.18 -12.43 -4.03
CA GLY A 647 17.14 -13.04 -4.84
C GLY A 647 16.63 -14.32 -4.18
N ILE A 648 15.31 -14.47 -4.03
CA ILE A 648 14.70 -15.68 -3.45
C ILE A 648 13.48 -16.06 -4.28
N LEU A 649 13.34 -17.36 -4.55
CA LEU A 649 12.15 -17.97 -5.13
C LEU A 649 11.70 -19.12 -4.23
N LEU A 650 10.46 -19.07 -3.77
CA LEU A 650 9.82 -20.09 -2.95
C LEU A 650 8.77 -20.85 -3.75
N PHE A 651 8.90 -22.15 -3.72
CA PHE A 651 7.97 -23.09 -4.36
C PHE A 651 7.29 -23.96 -3.30
N VAL A 652 6.04 -24.27 -3.54
CA VAL A 652 5.34 -25.40 -2.90
C VAL A 652 5.02 -26.38 -4.02
N GLN A 653 5.46 -27.63 -3.87
CA GLN A 653 5.55 -28.57 -4.99
C GLN A 653 6.38 -27.93 -6.13
N ASN A 654 5.94 -27.99 -7.37
CA ASN A 654 6.58 -27.30 -8.49
C ASN A 654 5.93 -25.93 -8.83
N ALA A 655 5.07 -25.40 -7.95
CA ALA A 655 4.40 -24.12 -8.14
C ALA A 655 5.17 -22.97 -7.45
N PRO A 656 5.52 -21.88 -8.15
CA PRO A 656 6.10 -20.70 -7.54
C PRO A 656 5.03 -19.94 -6.74
N ILE A 657 5.27 -19.75 -5.44
CA ILE A 657 4.31 -19.10 -4.53
C ILE A 657 4.76 -17.71 -4.16
N THR A 658 6.00 -17.56 -3.71
CA THR A 658 6.54 -16.30 -3.19
C THR A 658 7.89 -16.03 -3.82
N TRP A 659 8.20 -14.75 -4.03
CA TRP A 659 9.49 -14.30 -4.56
C TRP A 659 9.95 -13.02 -3.90
N TYR A 660 11.25 -12.83 -3.86
CA TYR A 660 11.88 -11.70 -3.23
C TYR A 660 13.10 -11.25 -4.04
N SER A 661 13.23 -9.95 -4.28
CA SER A 661 14.40 -9.37 -4.95
C SER A 661 14.64 -7.98 -4.35
N LYS A 662 15.65 -7.88 -3.47
CA LYS A 662 15.90 -6.65 -2.73
C LYS A 662 17.36 -6.47 -2.39
N ARG A 663 17.81 -5.21 -2.37
CA ARG A 663 19.13 -4.85 -1.89
C ARG A 663 19.21 -5.10 -0.37
N GLN A 664 20.31 -5.71 0.08
CA GLN A 664 20.57 -5.94 1.49
C GLN A 664 20.77 -4.63 2.26
N ASN A 665 20.41 -4.64 3.53
CA ASN A 665 20.53 -3.47 4.40
C ASN A 665 21.96 -3.25 4.89
N THR A 666 22.77 -4.31 4.91
CA THR A 666 24.16 -4.32 5.38
C THR A 666 25.14 -4.35 4.22
N VAL A 667 26.39 -4.00 4.50
CA VAL A 667 27.53 -4.18 3.60
C VAL A 667 28.36 -5.32 4.16
N GLU A 668 28.41 -6.43 3.42
CA GLU A 668 29.14 -7.61 3.83
C GLU A 668 30.56 -7.59 3.24
N ALA A 669 31.53 -7.98 4.08
CA ALA A 669 32.93 -8.00 3.69
C ALA A 669 33.31 -9.20 2.80
N SER A 670 32.44 -10.21 2.69
CA SER A 670 32.68 -11.43 1.94
C SER A 670 31.44 -11.92 1.21
N THR A 671 31.63 -12.74 0.18
CA THR A 671 30.53 -13.44 -0.50
C THR A 671 29.72 -14.30 0.48
N PHE A 672 30.42 -15.00 1.39
CA PHE A 672 29.75 -15.80 2.43
C PHE A 672 28.80 -14.96 3.28
N GLY A 673 29.22 -13.76 3.70
CA GLY A 673 28.35 -12.87 4.49
C GLY A 673 27.09 -12.48 3.74
N SER A 674 27.20 -12.12 2.45
CA SER A 674 26.03 -11.76 1.63
C SER A 674 25.09 -12.94 1.39
N GLU A 675 25.63 -14.14 1.16
CA GLU A 675 24.83 -15.36 1.04
C GLU A 675 24.14 -15.73 2.37
N PHE A 676 24.85 -15.56 3.49
CA PHE A 676 24.28 -15.84 4.82
C PHE A 676 23.11 -14.89 5.16
N VAL A 677 23.22 -13.61 4.81
CA VAL A 677 22.11 -12.65 4.95
C VAL A 677 20.91 -13.07 4.09
N ALA A 678 21.16 -13.49 2.85
CA ALA A 678 20.10 -13.98 1.97
C ALA A 678 19.44 -15.25 2.51
N LEU A 679 20.24 -16.19 3.01
CA LEU A 679 19.76 -17.44 3.63
C LEU A 679 18.89 -17.16 4.86
N ARG A 680 19.28 -16.19 5.70
CA ARG A 680 18.46 -15.78 6.85
C ARG A 680 17.08 -15.29 6.40
N ILE A 681 17.02 -14.42 5.39
CA ILE A 681 15.75 -13.92 4.85
C ILE A 681 14.93 -15.09 4.28
N ALA A 682 15.57 -15.98 3.52
CA ALA A 682 14.91 -17.16 2.95
C ALA A 682 14.31 -18.07 4.04
N LYS A 683 15.04 -18.30 5.12
CA LYS A 683 14.58 -19.09 6.28
C LYS A 683 13.32 -18.46 6.89
N ASP A 684 13.30 -17.15 7.10
CA ASP A 684 12.14 -16.45 7.68
C ASP A 684 10.91 -16.54 6.75
N LEU A 685 11.10 -16.40 5.43
CA LEU A 685 10.05 -16.59 4.44
C LEU A 685 9.51 -18.02 4.38
N ILE A 686 10.39 -19.04 4.50
CA ILE A 686 9.98 -20.45 4.55
C ILE A 686 9.12 -20.72 5.78
N VAL A 687 9.56 -20.24 6.95
CA VAL A 687 8.80 -20.39 8.21
C VAL A 687 7.42 -19.74 8.07
N ALA A 688 7.35 -18.50 7.59
CA ALA A 688 6.08 -17.81 7.37
C ALA A 688 5.16 -18.59 6.40
N LEU A 689 5.72 -19.13 5.30
CA LEU A 689 4.97 -19.92 4.32
C LEU A 689 4.42 -21.23 4.91
N ARG A 690 5.19 -21.90 5.80
CA ARG A 690 4.76 -23.14 6.47
C ARG A 690 3.55 -22.95 7.39
N TYR A 691 3.37 -21.76 7.93
CA TYR A 691 2.21 -21.43 8.80
C TYR A 691 1.00 -20.87 8.04
N LYS A 692 1.15 -20.58 6.76
CA LYS A 692 0.03 -20.21 5.87
C LYS A 692 -0.72 -21.43 5.38
#